data_fb90da8949c79809b454c61caf9d8e5a
#
_entry.id   fb90da8949c79809b454c61caf9d8e5a
#
_cell.length_a   1.000
_cell.length_b   1.000
_cell.length_c   1.000
_cell.angle_alpha   90.00
_cell.angle_beta   90.00
_cell.angle_gamma   90.00
#
_symmetry.space_group_name_H-M   'P 1'
#
loop_
_entity.id
_entity.type
_entity.pdbx_description
1 polymer ?
#
loop_
_entity_poly.entity_id
_entity_poly.type
_entity_poly.pdbx_seq_one_letter_code
_entity_poly.pdbx_strand_id
1 'polypeptide(L)'
;MRSSGGEHFPDTEGVSGSNPLAPTSFILDRGKVSDLKFRTIHRDGEVLEVTDSEEALQILRHSTSHLMALAVTQLYPEVHLGIGPATSEGFYYDFQTPRRLTEEDLGTIEKKMQELRSQDLPFEPSIVSKEKALKIFQKEGEDLKTELIEERDGEILSCYKLGELVDFCTGPHVCSTSQLGAFKLLSIAGSYWRGDEQREQLQRIYGTAFPQEAELRDYLDHLEEALKRDHRRLGKQLNLFSVADRVAPGLILWHPKGAKVRELIEGFLRLELEKRGYQFVYTPHIAKSDLWKTSGHYEYFRENMFTLPLDEEEYVLKPMNCPGHILIYQSSKRSYRELPLRIAEFGTVYRKEKSGTLHGMLRVRGFTQDDAHIFCRPDQVMDEVTQTLDLAEHILKSFGFDRYEVALSVWDPTAGKDYSGSPEDWENAESVLVQALERKGWSYERCEGEAAFYGPKIDVSLIDTLGRSWQLSTFQFDFSLPERFNVTYVGTDSKDHHVVMIHRALLGSLERFMGVLIEHYGGAFPLWLAPVQALIIPISEKSHPYALEVQKALREAETGPIRVETDLRNEKVGYKIREAQLQKVPYMLIVGEREAESQTVAVRNRFQGEQGTMKVEELATLIHDLVEQKIVEEEH
;
A
#
# COMPACT_ATOMS: atom_id res chain seq x y z
N MET A 1 -38.03 12.50 4.94
CA MET A 1 -37.24 13.15 5.99
C MET A 1 -37.32 12.29 7.25
N ARG A 2 -36.48 11.33 7.38
CA ARG A 2 -36.04 10.65 8.62
C ARG A 2 -34.81 9.86 8.20
N SER A 3 -33.65 10.32 8.67
CA SER A 3 -32.36 9.66 8.52
C SER A 3 -32.42 8.31 9.21
N SER A 4 -32.25 7.24 8.45
CA SER A 4 -31.95 5.92 8.99
C SER A 4 -30.51 5.92 9.47
N GLY A 5 -30.31 5.99 10.81
CA GLY A 5 -29.03 5.76 11.43
C GLY A 5 -28.59 4.31 11.16
N GLY A 6 -27.65 4.12 10.28
CA GLY A 6 -26.90 2.89 10.20
C GLY A 6 -26.06 2.78 11.46
N GLU A 7 -26.37 1.82 12.33
CA GLU A 7 -25.47 1.40 13.40
C GLU A 7 -24.26 0.76 12.75
N HIS A 8 -23.20 1.54 12.58
CA HIS A 8 -21.88 0.99 12.31
C HIS A 8 -21.52 0.03 13.44
N PHE A 9 -21.13 -1.19 13.11
CA PHE A 9 -20.29 -1.97 14.00
C PHE A 9 -19.08 -1.11 14.33
N PRO A 10 -18.65 -1.00 15.59
CA PRO A 10 -17.33 -0.50 15.84
C PRO A 10 -16.39 -1.44 15.06
N ASP A 11 -15.76 -0.89 14.04
CA ASP A 11 -14.65 -1.55 13.41
C ASP A 11 -13.73 -1.96 14.55
N THR A 12 -13.52 -3.25 14.70
CA THR A 12 -12.42 -3.75 15.50
C THR A 12 -11.17 -3.33 14.77
N GLU A 13 -10.79 -2.05 14.95
CA GLU A 13 -9.45 -1.57 14.62
C GLU A 13 -8.48 -2.46 15.36
N GLY A 14 -7.93 -3.42 14.64
CA GLY A 14 -6.86 -4.17 15.21
C GLY A 14 -6.64 -5.57 14.72
N VAL A 15 -7.32 -6.08 13.70
CA VAL A 15 -6.81 -7.27 13.00
C VAL A 15 -7.35 -7.31 11.58
N SER A 16 -6.85 -6.49 10.71
CA SER A 16 -6.78 -6.89 9.33
C SER A 16 -5.71 -7.97 9.23
N GLY A 17 -6.07 -9.20 9.53
CA GLY A 17 -5.36 -10.33 8.99
C GLY A 17 -5.47 -10.19 7.48
N SER A 18 -4.58 -9.40 6.89
CA SER A 18 -4.47 -9.28 5.44
C SER A 18 -4.30 -10.70 4.94
N ASN A 19 -5.19 -11.12 4.04
CA ASN A 19 -4.94 -12.30 3.23
C ASN A 19 -3.49 -12.18 2.74
N PRO A 20 -2.57 -13.11 3.09
CA PRO A 20 -1.18 -13.02 2.65
C PRO A 20 -1.07 -13.05 1.13
N LEU A 21 -2.16 -13.33 0.42
CA LEU A 21 -2.31 -13.32 -1.03
C LEU A 21 -3.16 -12.15 -1.54
N ALA A 22 -3.85 -11.38 -0.66
CA ALA A 22 -4.62 -10.24 -1.12
C ALA A 22 -3.70 -9.04 -1.35
N PRO A 23 -3.58 -8.54 -2.57
CA PRO A 23 -3.03 -7.21 -2.80
C PRO A 23 -3.95 -6.19 -2.13
N THR A 24 -3.38 -5.09 -1.65
CA THR A 24 -4.14 -3.92 -1.23
C THR A 24 -5.17 -3.56 -2.31
N SER A 25 -6.40 -3.40 -1.91
CA SER A 25 -7.62 -3.18 -2.67
C SER A 25 -7.48 -2.99 -4.19
N PHE A 26 -8.00 -3.95 -4.97
CA PHE A 26 -8.25 -3.72 -6.39
C PHE A 26 -9.38 -2.71 -6.49
N ILE A 27 -9.13 -1.58 -7.13
CA ILE A 27 -10.21 -0.74 -7.61
C ILE A 27 -10.80 -1.50 -8.80
N LEU A 28 -11.85 -2.28 -8.53
CA LEU A 28 -12.73 -2.72 -9.60
C LEU A 28 -13.19 -1.45 -10.31
N ASP A 29 -12.98 -1.40 -11.62
CA ASP A 29 -13.49 -0.31 -12.46
C ASP A 29 -14.97 -0.18 -12.14
N ARG A 30 -15.35 0.84 -11.35
CA ARG A 30 -16.71 1.05 -10.82
C ARG A 30 -17.76 1.10 -11.93
N GLY A 31 -17.35 1.23 -13.21
CA GLY A 31 -18.20 1.18 -14.39
C GLY A 31 -18.47 -0.22 -14.95
N LYS A 32 -17.83 -1.28 -14.42
CA LYS A 32 -17.96 -2.65 -14.94
C LYS A 32 -18.78 -3.61 -14.05
N VAL A 33 -19.10 -3.24 -12.82
CA VAL A 33 -20.06 -4.02 -12.04
C VAL A 33 -21.42 -3.78 -12.66
N SER A 34 -21.99 -4.81 -13.24
CA SER A 34 -23.33 -4.75 -13.85
C SER A 34 -24.34 -4.17 -12.86
N ASP A 35 -25.31 -3.40 -13.35
CA ASP A 35 -26.43 -2.86 -12.55
C ASP A 35 -27.10 -4.01 -11.75
N LEU A 36 -26.61 -4.20 -10.53
CA LEU A 36 -27.08 -5.23 -9.62
C LEU A 36 -28.38 -4.77 -9.00
N LYS A 37 -29.46 -5.48 -9.34
CA LYS A 37 -30.74 -5.35 -8.67
C LYS A 37 -31.12 -6.71 -8.13
N PHE A 38 -31.09 -6.87 -6.84
CA PHE A 38 -31.61 -8.05 -6.19
C PHE A 38 -32.36 -7.72 -4.89
N ARG A 39 -33.18 -8.67 -4.48
CA ARG A 39 -33.97 -8.55 -3.26
C ARG A 39 -33.18 -9.07 -2.09
N THR A 40 -33.13 -8.30 -1.02
CA THR A 40 -32.46 -8.65 0.24
C THR A 40 -33.49 -8.86 1.33
N ILE A 41 -33.18 -9.73 2.27
CA ILE A 41 -33.99 -9.96 3.46
C ILE A 41 -33.29 -9.41 4.68
N HIS A 42 -34.00 -8.53 5.40
CA HIS A 42 -33.52 -7.87 6.60
C HIS A 42 -33.91 -8.62 7.86
N ARG A 43 -33.31 -8.25 9.00
CA ARG A 43 -33.49 -8.94 10.29
C ARG A 43 -34.93 -9.04 10.78
N ASP A 44 -35.79 -8.13 10.39
CA ASP A 44 -37.22 -8.06 10.70
C ASP A 44 -38.09 -8.85 9.72
N GLY A 45 -37.50 -9.47 8.71
CA GLY A 45 -38.15 -10.19 7.64
C GLY A 45 -38.65 -9.29 6.49
N GLU A 46 -38.37 -8.00 6.52
CA GLU A 46 -38.66 -7.11 5.41
C GLU A 46 -37.77 -7.45 4.21
N VAL A 47 -38.38 -7.44 3.02
CA VAL A 47 -37.68 -7.69 1.76
C VAL A 47 -37.57 -6.39 0.99
N LEU A 48 -36.34 -5.90 0.80
CA LEU A 48 -36.06 -4.66 0.10
C LEU A 48 -35.30 -4.94 -1.21
N GLU A 49 -35.44 -4.03 -2.16
CA GLU A 49 -34.64 -4.05 -3.39
C GLU A 49 -33.43 -3.15 -3.20
N VAL A 50 -32.23 -3.70 -3.35
CA VAL A 50 -30.96 -2.94 -3.31
C VAL A 50 -30.60 -2.56 -4.73
N THR A 51 -30.34 -1.26 -4.92
CA THR A 51 -30.00 -0.66 -6.22
C THR A 51 -28.58 -0.07 -6.23
N ASP A 52 -27.96 0.10 -5.07
CA ASP A 52 -26.55 0.48 -4.95
C ASP A 52 -25.68 -0.74 -5.21
N SER A 53 -24.79 -0.64 -6.19
CA SER A 53 -23.98 -1.78 -6.64
C SER A 53 -22.93 -2.20 -5.61
N GLU A 54 -22.42 -1.28 -4.80
CA GLU A 54 -21.42 -1.56 -3.78
C GLU A 54 -22.05 -2.25 -2.57
N GLU A 55 -23.18 -1.72 -2.08
CA GLU A 55 -23.97 -2.36 -1.03
C GLU A 55 -24.44 -3.75 -1.46
N ALA A 56 -24.92 -3.88 -2.69
CA ALA A 56 -25.36 -5.15 -3.27
C ALA A 56 -24.21 -6.18 -3.29
N LEU A 57 -23.00 -5.78 -3.67
CA LEU A 57 -21.83 -6.65 -3.70
C LEU A 57 -21.41 -7.09 -2.29
N GLN A 58 -21.47 -6.19 -1.30
CA GLN A 58 -21.19 -6.51 0.10
C GLN A 58 -22.19 -7.55 0.65
N ILE A 59 -23.48 -7.37 0.38
CA ILE A 59 -24.52 -8.32 0.80
C ILE A 59 -24.35 -9.68 0.12
N LEU A 60 -23.97 -9.69 -1.17
CA LEU A 60 -23.68 -10.92 -1.92
C LEU A 60 -22.53 -11.69 -1.29
N ARG A 61 -21.42 -11.01 -0.98
CA ARG A 61 -20.23 -11.57 -0.34
C ARG A 61 -20.52 -12.08 1.06
N HIS A 62 -21.22 -11.30 1.86
CA HIS A 62 -21.64 -11.71 3.20
C HIS A 62 -22.55 -12.95 3.15
N SER A 63 -23.52 -13.01 2.26
CA SER A 63 -24.38 -14.17 2.10
C SER A 63 -23.60 -15.41 1.61
N THR A 64 -22.58 -15.20 0.76
CA THR A 64 -21.70 -16.29 0.31
C THR A 64 -20.82 -16.83 1.44
N SER A 65 -20.41 -15.98 2.40
CA SER A 65 -19.67 -16.45 3.58
C SER A 65 -20.51 -17.41 4.45
N HIS A 66 -21.81 -17.16 4.60
CA HIS A 66 -22.73 -18.07 5.28
C HIS A 66 -22.96 -19.37 4.50
N LEU A 67 -23.02 -19.32 3.16
CA LEU A 67 -23.04 -20.53 2.34
C LEU A 67 -21.77 -21.38 2.56
N MET A 68 -20.61 -20.75 2.67
CA MET A 68 -19.35 -21.42 3.00
C MET A 68 -19.40 -22.04 4.40
N ALA A 69 -19.91 -21.31 5.41
CA ALA A 69 -20.08 -21.83 6.76
C ALA A 69 -20.96 -23.07 6.79
N LEU A 70 -22.11 -23.05 6.09
CA LEU A 70 -22.98 -24.22 5.96
C LEU A 70 -22.27 -25.40 5.27
N ALA A 71 -21.49 -25.15 4.21
CA ALA A 71 -20.75 -26.20 3.52
C ALA A 71 -19.68 -26.84 4.42
N VAL A 72 -18.94 -26.01 5.17
CA VAL A 72 -17.89 -26.47 6.09
C VAL A 72 -18.49 -27.29 7.23
N THR A 73 -19.55 -26.84 7.88
CA THR A 73 -20.21 -27.56 8.98
C THR A 73 -20.83 -28.89 8.54
N GLN A 74 -21.34 -28.99 7.31
CA GLN A 74 -21.85 -30.27 6.77
C GLN A 74 -20.74 -31.24 6.40
N LEU A 75 -19.58 -30.76 5.94
CA LEU A 75 -18.43 -31.62 5.61
C LEU A 75 -17.62 -32.02 6.86
N TYR A 76 -17.57 -31.13 7.83
CA TYR A 76 -16.76 -31.28 9.05
C TYR A 76 -17.59 -30.93 10.29
N PRO A 77 -18.43 -31.85 10.79
CA PRO A 77 -19.38 -31.57 11.89
C PRO A 77 -18.76 -31.18 13.23
N GLU A 78 -17.47 -31.41 13.40
CA GLU A 78 -16.69 -31.05 14.59
C GLU A 78 -16.10 -29.62 14.56
N VAL A 79 -16.43 -28.86 13.52
CA VAL A 79 -15.93 -27.47 13.35
C VAL A 79 -16.85 -26.52 14.09
N HIS A 80 -16.26 -25.58 14.84
CA HIS A 80 -16.98 -24.47 15.49
C HIS A 80 -16.79 -23.16 14.74
N LEU A 81 -17.82 -22.32 14.80
CA LEU A 81 -17.94 -21.10 14.02
C LEU A 81 -17.34 -19.89 14.74
N GLY A 82 -16.47 -19.14 14.06
CA GLY A 82 -16.04 -17.81 14.45
C GLY A 82 -16.91 -16.72 13.83
N ILE A 83 -16.33 -15.84 13.04
CA ILE A 83 -16.99 -14.73 12.34
C ILE A 83 -16.76 -14.81 10.83
N GLY A 84 -17.71 -14.28 10.05
CA GLY A 84 -17.66 -14.35 8.59
C GLY A 84 -18.13 -13.07 7.88
N PRO A 85 -17.41 -11.94 8.03
CA PRO A 85 -17.79 -10.69 7.37
C PRO A 85 -17.45 -10.68 5.87
N ALA A 86 -18.13 -9.81 5.15
CA ALA A 86 -17.69 -9.36 3.85
C ALA A 86 -16.52 -8.37 4.01
N THR A 87 -15.70 -8.28 2.98
CA THR A 87 -14.61 -7.31 2.84
C THR A 87 -14.71 -6.60 1.49
N SER A 88 -13.93 -5.54 1.29
CA SER A 88 -13.87 -4.82 0.01
C SER A 88 -13.52 -5.71 -1.18
N GLU A 89 -12.82 -6.83 -0.97
CA GLU A 89 -12.33 -7.72 -2.04
C GLU A 89 -13.03 -9.08 -2.10
N GLY A 90 -13.79 -9.43 -1.04
CA GLY A 90 -14.41 -10.75 -0.97
C GLY A 90 -15.08 -10.98 0.37
N PHE A 91 -14.81 -12.10 0.96
CA PHE A 91 -15.29 -12.49 2.28
C PHE A 91 -14.32 -13.46 2.92
N TYR A 92 -14.44 -13.64 4.22
CA TYR A 92 -13.79 -14.74 4.91
C TYR A 92 -14.74 -15.34 5.96
N TYR A 93 -14.36 -16.50 6.49
CA TYR A 93 -14.98 -17.06 7.68
C TYR A 93 -13.92 -17.76 8.53
N ASP A 94 -13.97 -17.52 9.84
CA ASP A 94 -13.08 -18.12 10.83
C ASP A 94 -13.69 -19.39 11.39
N PHE A 95 -12.88 -20.45 11.45
CA PHE A 95 -13.30 -21.76 11.95
C PHE A 95 -12.32 -22.25 13.01
N GLN A 96 -12.83 -22.71 14.13
CA GLN A 96 -12.07 -23.51 15.07
C GLN A 96 -12.20 -24.98 14.67
N THR A 97 -11.11 -25.61 14.27
CA THR A 97 -11.12 -26.97 13.73
C THR A 97 -10.16 -27.87 14.50
N PRO A 98 -10.54 -29.10 14.86
CA PRO A 98 -9.63 -30.05 15.46
C PRO A 98 -8.62 -30.60 14.44
N ARG A 99 -8.97 -30.58 13.15
CA ARG A 99 -8.12 -30.95 12.01
C ARG A 99 -7.71 -29.72 11.21
N ARG A 100 -6.43 -29.61 10.92
CA ARG A 100 -5.96 -28.54 10.03
C ARG A 100 -6.54 -28.74 8.61
N LEU A 101 -7.29 -27.76 8.13
CA LEU A 101 -7.74 -27.66 6.75
C LEU A 101 -6.55 -27.26 5.86
N THR A 102 -6.54 -27.77 4.64
CA THR A 102 -5.48 -27.55 3.64
C THR A 102 -6.05 -26.98 2.36
N GLU A 103 -5.21 -26.54 1.44
CA GLU A 103 -5.65 -26.02 0.14
C GLU A 103 -6.44 -27.06 -0.68
N GLU A 104 -6.18 -28.36 -0.48
CA GLU A 104 -6.94 -29.45 -1.13
C GLU A 104 -8.40 -29.49 -0.65
N ASP A 105 -8.67 -29.11 0.60
CA ASP A 105 -10.02 -29.05 1.16
C ASP A 105 -10.86 -27.94 0.50
N LEU A 106 -10.23 -26.83 0.02
CA LEU A 106 -10.94 -25.72 -0.64
C LEU A 106 -11.79 -26.21 -1.82
N GLY A 107 -11.23 -27.08 -2.67
CA GLY A 107 -11.96 -27.63 -3.82
C GLY A 107 -13.17 -28.48 -3.42
N THR A 108 -13.08 -29.18 -2.28
CA THR A 108 -14.18 -30.00 -1.73
C THR A 108 -15.28 -29.12 -1.14
N ILE A 109 -14.88 -28.08 -0.38
CA ILE A 109 -15.81 -27.11 0.20
C ILE A 109 -16.53 -26.35 -0.92
N GLU A 110 -15.82 -25.88 -1.93
CA GLU A 110 -16.38 -25.15 -3.07
C GLU A 110 -17.42 -25.98 -3.85
N LYS A 111 -17.15 -27.25 -4.10
CA LYS A 111 -18.13 -28.16 -4.70
C LYS A 111 -19.38 -28.29 -3.84
N LYS A 112 -19.21 -28.42 -2.53
CA LYS A 112 -20.32 -28.48 -1.60
C LYS A 112 -21.14 -27.20 -1.58
N MET A 113 -20.49 -26.04 -1.65
CA MET A 113 -21.15 -24.74 -1.78
C MET A 113 -21.98 -24.67 -3.06
N GLN A 114 -21.46 -25.18 -4.19
CA GLN A 114 -22.21 -25.23 -5.47
C GLN A 114 -23.43 -26.13 -5.39
N GLU A 115 -23.32 -27.29 -4.73
CA GLU A 115 -24.46 -28.17 -4.48
C GLU A 115 -25.55 -27.47 -3.64
N LEU A 116 -25.16 -26.83 -2.54
CA LEU A 116 -26.09 -26.11 -1.65
C LEU A 116 -26.73 -24.91 -2.34
N ARG A 117 -25.96 -24.17 -3.16
CA ARG A 117 -26.49 -23.07 -3.97
C ARG A 117 -27.61 -23.55 -4.89
N SER A 118 -27.44 -24.70 -5.54
CA SER A 118 -28.43 -25.26 -6.48
C SER A 118 -29.72 -25.73 -5.81
N GLN A 119 -29.74 -25.87 -4.48
CA GLN A 119 -30.92 -26.27 -3.70
C GLN A 119 -31.88 -25.11 -3.43
N ASP A 120 -31.52 -23.87 -3.77
CA ASP A 120 -32.33 -22.65 -3.57
C ASP A 120 -32.80 -22.49 -2.11
N LEU A 121 -31.88 -22.65 -1.16
CA LEU A 121 -32.18 -22.56 0.27
C LEU A 121 -32.49 -21.10 0.66
N PRO A 122 -33.60 -20.85 1.39
CA PRO A 122 -33.94 -19.50 1.85
C PRO A 122 -33.01 -19.07 3.02
N PHE A 123 -32.70 -17.76 3.08
CA PHE A 123 -32.18 -17.11 4.28
C PHE A 123 -33.37 -16.70 5.16
N GLU A 124 -33.50 -17.33 6.32
CA GLU A 124 -34.62 -17.13 7.23
C GLU A 124 -34.17 -16.29 8.44
N PRO A 125 -34.50 -14.99 8.50
CA PRO A 125 -34.20 -14.17 9.66
C PRO A 125 -35.09 -14.52 10.84
N SER A 126 -34.55 -14.39 12.03
CA SER A 126 -35.31 -14.51 13.27
C SER A 126 -34.81 -13.52 14.32
N ILE A 127 -35.76 -12.84 14.96
CA ILE A 127 -35.47 -11.96 16.09
C ILE A 127 -35.70 -12.78 17.36
N VAL A 128 -34.68 -12.86 18.19
CA VAL A 128 -34.70 -13.68 19.42
C VAL A 128 -34.20 -12.87 20.63
N SER A 129 -34.68 -13.22 21.84
CA SER A 129 -34.09 -12.65 23.04
C SER A 129 -32.64 -13.13 23.24
N LYS A 130 -31.81 -12.32 23.88
CA LYS A 130 -30.41 -12.68 24.22
C LYS A 130 -30.34 -14.03 24.95
N GLU A 131 -31.24 -14.27 25.90
CA GLU A 131 -31.31 -15.56 26.63
C GLU A 131 -31.61 -16.75 25.69
N LYS A 132 -32.49 -16.56 24.70
CA LYS A 132 -32.82 -17.62 23.75
C LYS A 132 -31.65 -17.88 22.81
N ALA A 133 -30.97 -16.83 22.33
CA ALA A 133 -29.76 -16.94 21.51
C ALA A 133 -28.69 -17.72 22.26
N LEU A 134 -28.36 -17.35 23.50
CA LEU A 134 -27.38 -18.04 24.34
C LEU A 134 -27.73 -19.54 24.48
N LYS A 135 -29.00 -19.89 24.73
CA LYS A 135 -29.41 -21.29 24.84
C LYS A 135 -29.20 -22.09 23.54
N ILE A 136 -29.39 -21.46 22.38
CA ILE A 136 -29.20 -22.09 21.07
C ILE A 136 -27.71 -22.42 20.91
N PHE A 137 -26.83 -21.42 21.00
CA PHE A 137 -25.39 -21.58 20.72
C PHE A 137 -24.66 -22.41 21.81
N GLN A 138 -25.04 -22.27 23.06
CA GLN A 138 -24.53 -23.14 24.14
C GLN A 138 -24.89 -24.60 23.94
N LYS A 139 -26.11 -24.91 23.46
CA LYS A 139 -26.54 -26.27 23.19
C LYS A 139 -25.75 -26.88 22.03
N GLU A 140 -25.37 -26.09 21.04
CA GLU A 140 -24.58 -26.50 19.88
C GLU A 140 -23.06 -26.50 20.16
N GLY A 141 -22.63 -26.05 21.35
CA GLY A 141 -21.22 -25.97 21.72
C GLY A 141 -20.43 -24.87 21.03
N GLU A 142 -21.13 -23.84 20.54
CA GLU A 142 -20.55 -22.69 19.83
C GLU A 142 -20.07 -21.60 20.83
N ASP A 143 -18.96 -21.91 21.53
CA ASP A 143 -18.45 -21.06 22.61
C ASP A 143 -18.05 -19.67 22.13
N LEU A 144 -17.44 -19.55 20.94
CA LEU A 144 -17.03 -18.25 20.36
C LEU A 144 -18.26 -17.38 20.03
N LYS A 145 -19.34 -17.97 19.51
CA LYS A 145 -20.61 -17.26 19.27
C LYS A 145 -21.28 -16.87 20.59
N THR A 146 -21.21 -17.73 21.59
CA THR A 146 -21.73 -17.44 22.93
C THR A 146 -21.06 -16.21 23.52
N GLU A 147 -19.73 -16.11 23.46
CA GLU A 147 -18.97 -14.95 23.91
C GLU A 147 -19.40 -13.67 23.17
N LEU A 148 -19.54 -13.71 21.84
CA LEU A 148 -20.01 -12.56 21.05
C LEU A 148 -21.40 -12.07 21.48
N ILE A 149 -22.29 -13.01 21.79
CA ILE A 149 -23.64 -12.71 22.24
C ILE A 149 -23.63 -12.11 23.66
N GLU A 150 -22.79 -12.62 24.56
CA GLU A 150 -22.68 -12.12 25.93
C GLU A 150 -22.24 -10.64 26.00
N GLU A 151 -21.35 -10.25 25.12
CA GLU A 151 -20.82 -8.88 25.04
C GLU A 151 -21.73 -7.88 24.32
N ARG A 152 -22.70 -8.36 23.54
CA ARG A 152 -23.62 -7.45 22.84
C ARG A 152 -24.54 -6.74 23.83
N ASP A 153 -24.63 -5.44 23.68
CA ASP A 153 -25.65 -4.63 24.35
C ASP A 153 -27.03 -4.90 23.72
N GLY A 154 -28.06 -4.85 24.56
CA GLY A 154 -29.43 -5.04 24.17
C GLY A 154 -29.99 -6.43 24.48
N GLU A 155 -31.33 -6.49 24.69
CA GLU A 155 -32.06 -7.72 25.01
C GLU A 155 -32.55 -8.50 23.80
N ILE A 156 -32.50 -7.89 22.63
CA ILE A 156 -33.05 -8.44 21.36
C ILE A 156 -31.93 -8.53 20.33
N LEU A 157 -31.77 -9.72 19.77
CA LEU A 157 -30.73 -10.07 18.80
C LEU A 157 -31.34 -10.68 17.54
N SER A 158 -30.58 -10.66 16.43
CA SER A 158 -30.98 -11.33 15.19
C SER A 158 -30.09 -12.53 14.90
N CYS A 159 -30.72 -13.59 14.39
CA CYS A 159 -30.05 -14.75 13.82
C CYS A 159 -30.62 -15.04 12.44
N TYR A 160 -29.80 -15.63 11.58
CA TYR A 160 -30.24 -16.11 10.27
C TYR A 160 -30.06 -17.62 10.21
N LYS A 161 -31.09 -18.30 9.67
CA LYS A 161 -31.02 -19.72 9.38
C LYS A 161 -30.84 -19.93 7.89
N LEU A 162 -29.91 -20.78 7.52
CA LEU A 162 -29.65 -21.22 6.16
C LEU A 162 -29.56 -22.77 6.15
N GLY A 163 -30.58 -23.44 5.67
CA GLY A 163 -30.65 -24.90 5.79
C GLY A 163 -30.62 -25.35 7.25
N GLU A 164 -29.59 -26.09 7.66
CA GLU A 164 -29.37 -26.54 9.05
C GLU A 164 -28.54 -25.56 9.88
N LEU A 165 -27.83 -24.64 9.23
CA LEU A 165 -27.00 -23.65 9.90
C LEU A 165 -27.88 -22.56 10.54
N VAL A 166 -27.65 -22.27 11.81
CA VAL A 166 -28.16 -21.04 12.48
C VAL A 166 -26.95 -20.20 12.87
N ASP A 167 -26.89 -18.96 12.38
CA ASP A 167 -25.78 -18.07 12.68
C ASP A 167 -26.25 -16.78 13.35
N PHE A 168 -25.44 -16.28 14.30
CA PHE A 168 -25.62 -14.98 14.92
C PHE A 168 -25.14 -13.90 13.97
N CYS A 169 -26.08 -13.15 13.39
CA CYS A 169 -25.79 -12.20 12.34
C CYS A 169 -26.83 -11.08 12.30
N THR A 170 -26.41 -9.87 11.92
CA THR A 170 -27.28 -8.69 11.78
C THR A 170 -27.86 -8.57 10.36
N GLY A 171 -27.36 -9.29 9.39
CA GLY A 171 -27.74 -9.16 7.97
C GLY A 171 -27.34 -7.80 7.37
N PRO A 172 -27.98 -7.36 6.27
CA PRO A 172 -28.94 -8.13 5.47
C PRO A 172 -28.28 -9.25 4.65
N HIS A 173 -29.13 -10.14 4.09
CA HIS A 173 -28.73 -11.21 3.18
C HIS A 173 -29.56 -11.21 1.90
N VAL A 174 -29.11 -11.95 0.88
CA VAL A 174 -29.96 -12.30 -0.26
C VAL A 174 -31.12 -13.18 0.21
N CYS A 175 -32.24 -13.21 -0.52
CA CYS A 175 -33.41 -13.98 -0.10
C CYS A 175 -33.17 -15.49 -0.13
N SER A 176 -32.38 -15.98 -1.08
CA SER A 176 -32.06 -17.41 -1.20
C SER A 176 -30.70 -17.65 -1.86
N THR A 177 -30.17 -18.86 -1.73
CA THR A 177 -28.88 -19.24 -2.31
C THR A 177 -28.85 -19.21 -3.83
N SER A 178 -29.99 -19.26 -4.53
CA SER A 178 -30.07 -19.14 -5.99
C SER A 178 -29.69 -17.74 -6.48
N GLN A 179 -29.79 -16.71 -5.63
CA GLN A 179 -29.37 -15.34 -5.95
C GLN A 179 -27.85 -15.12 -5.81
N LEU A 180 -27.13 -16.07 -5.21
CA LEU A 180 -25.68 -15.99 -5.10
C LEU A 180 -25.04 -16.15 -6.48
N GLY A 181 -24.18 -15.21 -6.83
CA GLY A 181 -23.47 -15.20 -8.11
C GLY A 181 -22.36 -16.26 -8.21
N ALA A 182 -21.35 -15.96 -8.99
CA ALA A 182 -20.15 -16.78 -9.09
C ALA A 182 -19.24 -16.54 -7.87
N PHE A 183 -18.62 -17.58 -7.34
CA PHE A 183 -17.72 -17.47 -6.20
C PHE A 183 -16.52 -18.40 -6.33
N LYS A 184 -15.45 -18.06 -5.63
CA LYS A 184 -14.20 -18.81 -5.55
C LYS A 184 -13.62 -18.75 -4.16
N LEU A 185 -13.18 -19.89 -3.62
CA LEU A 185 -12.35 -19.94 -2.42
C LEU A 185 -10.89 -19.75 -2.82
N LEU A 186 -10.18 -18.85 -2.12
CA LEU A 186 -8.87 -18.36 -2.53
C LEU A 186 -7.73 -19.00 -1.72
N SER A 187 -7.85 -19.01 -0.38
CA SER A 187 -6.75 -19.45 0.48
C SER A 187 -7.22 -19.80 1.90
N ILE A 188 -6.34 -20.46 2.65
CA ILE A 188 -6.52 -20.71 4.09
C ILE A 188 -5.34 -20.12 4.84
N ALA A 189 -5.61 -19.35 5.89
CA ALA A 189 -4.61 -18.81 6.79
C ALA A 189 -4.90 -19.16 8.25
N GLY A 190 -3.86 -19.15 9.09
CA GLY A 190 -4.05 -19.18 10.53
C GLY A 190 -4.51 -17.81 11.03
N SER A 191 -5.42 -17.79 11.97
CA SER A 191 -5.83 -16.60 12.70
C SER A 191 -5.96 -16.91 14.19
N TYR A 192 -6.12 -15.88 15.00
CA TYR A 192 -6.42 -16.03 16.43
C TYR A 192 -7.72 -15.32 16.72
N TRP A 193 -8.46 -15.84 17.67
CA TRP A 193 -9.70 -15.20 18.09
C TRP A 193 -9.45 -13.76 18.51
N ARG A 194 -10.15 -12.81 17.88
CA ARG A 194 -9.97 -11.36 18.06
C ARG A 194 -8.53 -10.86 17.85
N GLY A 195 -7.72 -11.61 17.13
CA GLY A 195 -6.33 -11.29 16.87
C GLY A 195 -5.39 -11.34 18.07
N ASP A 196 -5.81 -11.94 19.15
CA ASP A 196 -5.00 -12.15 20.34
C ASP A 196 -4.26 -13.50 20.23
N GLU A 197 -2.94 -13.45 20.11
CA GLU A 197 -2.07 -14.63 20.00
C GLU A 197 -2.14 -15.57 21.25
N GLN A 198 -2.71 -15.10 22.36
CA GLN A 198 -2.93 -15.88 23.58
C GLN A 198 -4.28 -16.61 23.60
N ARG A 199 -5.15 -16.31 22.61
CA ARG A 199 -6.48 -16.89 22.47
C ARG A 199 -6.50 -18.10 21.51
N GLU A 200 -7.69 -18.61 21.25
CA GLU A 200 -7.94 -19.78 20.42
C GLU A 200 -7.38 -19.60 19.03
N GLN A 201 -6.64 -20.59 18.55
CA GLN A 201 -6.14 -20.61 17.18
C GLN A 201 -7.26 -21.06 16.25
N LEU A 202 -7.51 -20.26 15.22
CA LEU A 202 -8.52 -20.48 14.20
C LEU A 202 -7.88 -20.67 12.83
N GLN A 203 -8.64 -21.23 11.90
CA GLN A 203 -8.32 -21.20 10.49
C GLN A 203 -9.32 -20.31 9.77
N ARG A 204 -8.80 -19.36 9.01
CA ARG A 204 -9.56 -18.41 8.21
C ARG A 204 -9.55 -18.85 6.75
N ILE A 205 -10.73 -19.11 6.20
CA ILE A 205 -10.89 -19.38 4.77
C ILE A 205 -11.31 -18.09 4.08
N TYR A 206 -10.53 -17.68 3.09
CA TYR A 206 -10.82 -16.51 2.25
C TYR A 206 -11.51 -16.95 0.96
N GLY A 207 -12.48 -16.16 0.53
CA GLY A 207 -13.16 -16.33 -0.74
C GLY A 207 -13.56 -14.99 -1.35
N THR A 208 -14.00 -15.03 -2.59
CA THR A 208 -14.59 -13.88 -3.27
C THR A 208 -15.86 -14.29 -3.99
N ALA A 209 -16.77 -13.33 -4.23
CA ALA A 209 -17.97 -13.54 -4.99
C ALA A 209 -18.30 -12.32 -5.86
N PHE A 210 -18.84 -12.60 -7.04
CA PHE A 210 -19.25 -11.63 -8.02
C PHE A 210 -20.62 -12.01 -8.59
N PRO A 211 -21.40 -11.05 -9.09
CA PRO A 211 -22.70 -11.33 -9.70
C PRO A 211 -22.62 -12.29 -10.88
N GLN A 212 -21.59 -12.14 -11.70
CA GLN A 212 -21.41 -12.89 -12.95
C GLN A 212 -20.07 -13.65 -12.99
N GLU A 213 -20.06 -14.77 -13.71
CA GLU A 213 -18.88 -15.60 -13.93
C GLU A 213 -17.76 -14.86 -14.67
N ALA A 214 -18.12 -13.94 -15.57
CA ALA A 214 -17.14 -13.13 -16.31
C ALA A 214 -16.36 -12.20 -15.37
N GLU A 215 -17.07 -11.53 -14.45
CA GLU A 215 -16.45 -10.63 -13.46
C GLU A 215 -15.54 -11.39 -12.49
N LEU A 216 -15.96 -12.59 -12.06
CA LEU A 216 -15.12 -13.46 -11.24
C LEU A 216 -13.84 -13.87 -11.99
N ARG A 217 -13.97 -14.22 -13.28
CA ARG A 217 -12.83 -14.62 -14.10
C ARG A 217 -11.85 -13.47 -14.27
N ASP A 218 -12.33 -12.29 -14.63
CA ASP A 218 -11.49 -11.10 -14.77
C ASP A 218 -10.74 -10.79 -13.46
N TYR A 219 -11.42 -10.90 -12.32
CA TYR A 219 -10.78 -10.74 -11.00
C TYR A 219 -9.68 -11.78 -10.75
N LEU A 220 -9.93 -13.06 -11.07
CA LEU A 220 -8.95 -14.13 -10.87
C LEU A 220 -7.74 -13.97 -11.79
N ASP A 221 -7.94 -13.53 -13.03
CA ASP A 221 -6.87 -13.24 -13.98
C ASP A 221 -6.00 -12.08 -13.47
N HIS A 222 -6.61 -11.01 -12.94
CA HIS A 222 -5.88 -9.91 -12.30
C HIS A 222 -5.12 -10.37 -11.03
N LEU A 223 -5.72 -11.23 -10.23
CA LEU A 223 -5.08 -11.79 -9.03
C LEU A 223 -3.85 -12.64 -9.41
N GLU A 224 -3.98 -13.48 -10.44
CA GLU A 224 -2.86 -14.29 -10.94
C GLU A 224 -1.72 -13.40 -11.46
N GLU A 225 -2.06 -12.34 -12.20
CA GLU A 225 -1.06 -11.39 -12.69
C GLU A 225 -0.38 -10.63 -11.54
N ALA A 226 -1.15 -10.25 -10.51
CA ALA A 226 -0.59 -9.63 -9.30
C ALA A 226 0.41 -10.54 -8.58
N LEU A 227 0.12 -11.84 -8.48
CA LEU A 227 1.04 -12.82 -7.90
C LEU A 227 2.32 -13.00 -8.73
N LYS A 228 2.23 -12.91 -10.07
CA LYS A 228 3.41 -12.92 -10.95
C LYS A 228 4.29 -11.70 -10.73
N ARG A 229 3.69 -10.54 -10.43
CA ARG A 229 4.37 -9.25 -10.22
C ARG A 229 4.79 -8.99 -8.78
N ASP A 230 4.47 -9.87 -7.84
CA ASP A 230 4.79 -9.71 -6.41
C ASP A 230 6.26 -9.29 -6.20
N HIS A 231 6.46 -8.12 -5.57
CA HIS A 231 7.79 -7.53 -5.36
C HIS A 231 8.73 -8.43 -4.53
N ARG A 232 8.20 -9.29 -3.64
CA ARG A 232 8.99 -10.23 -2.83
C ARG A 232 9.60 -11.33 -3.72
N ARG A 233 8.82 -11.81 -4.69
CA ARG A 233 9.26 -12.79 -5.68
C ARG A 233 10.23 -12.16 -6.67
N LEU A 234 9.83 -11.07 -7.31
CA LEU A 234 10.65 -10.37 -8.31
C LEU A 234 11.93 -9.79 -7.69
N GLY A 235 11.85 -9.22 -6.48
CA GLY A 235 13.00 -8.70 -5.76
C GLY A 235 14.07 -9.75 -5.52
N LYS A 236 13.66 -10.99 -5.17
CA LYS A 236 14.57 -12.13 -5.04
C LYS A 236 15.13 -12.58 -6.39
N GLN A 237 14.28 -12.72 -7.42
CA GLN A 237 14.69 -13.17 -8.76
C GLN A 237 15.66 -12.19 -9.43
N LEU A 238 15.44 -10.90 -9.27
CA LEU A 238 16.25 -9.82 -9.84
C LEU A 238 17.42 -9.40 -8.93
N ASN A 239 17.55 -10.03 -7.76
CA ASN A 239 18.59 -9.73 -6.76
C ASN A 239 18.58 -8.25 -6.33
N LEU A 240 17.39 -7.70 -6.01
CA LEU A 240 17.22 -6.30 -5.63
C LEU A 240 17.33 -6.09 -4.13
N PHE A 241 16.72 -6.96 -3.34
CA PHE A 241 16.71 -6.88 -1.88
C PHE A 241 16.45 -8.25 -1.24
N SER A 242 16.63 -8.33 0.07
CA SER A 242 16.21 -9.46 0.89
C SER A 242 15.75 -9.04 2.28
N VAL A 243 14.93 -9.88 2.89
CA VAL A 243 14.60 -9.84 4.31
C VAL A 243 15.23 -11.07 4.94
N ALA A 244 16.05 -10.88 5.95
CA ALA A 244 16.79 -11.97 6.59
C ALA A 244 16.42 -12.07 8.08
N ASP A 245 16.07 -13.25 8.55
CA ASP A 245 15.70 -13.50 9.95
C ASP A 245 16.80 -13.08 10.94
N ARG A 246 18.06 -13.19 10.52
CA ARG A 246 19.22 -12.75 11.32
C ARG A 246 19.29 -11.24 11.55
N VAL A 247 18.62 -10.45 10.69
CA VAL A 247 18.55 -8.99 10.85
C VAL A 247 17.34 -8.62 11.69
N ALA A 248 16.19 -8.92 11.24
CA ALA A 248 14.86 -8.95 11.88
C ALA A 248 13.77 -8.79 10.80
N PRO A 249 12.55 -9.27 11.02
CA PRO A 249 11.41 -8.99 10.14
C PRO A 249 11.15 -7.49 10.02
N GLY A 250 10.86 -7.05 8.79
CA GLY A 250 10.57 -5.63 8.51
C GLY A 250 11.80 -4.72 8.43
N LEU A 251 13.02 -5.28 8.34
CA LEU A 251 14.26 -4.55 8.04
C LEU A 251 14.82 -5.06 6.71
N ILE A 252 14.98 -4.16 5.75
CA ILE A 252 15.35 -4.49 4.37
C ILE A 252 16.86 -4.44 4.18
N LEU A 253 17.43 -5.51 3.60
CA LEU A 253 18.78 -5.53 3.07
C LEU A 253 18.74 -5.21 1.57
N TRP A 254 19.27 -4.06 1.19
CA TRP A 254 19.37 -3.64 -0.20
C TRP A 254 20.57 -4.30 -0.87
N HIS A 255 20.34 -5.04 -1.96
CA HIS A 255 21.40 -5.63 -2.77
C HIS A 255 21.94 -4.60 -3.78
N PRO A 256 23.11 -4.81 -4.39
CA PRO A 256 23.75 -3.80 -5.26
C PRO A 256 22.84 -3.25 -6.37
N LYS A 257 22.05 -4.11 -7.03
CA LYS A 257 21.11 -3.67 -8.08
C LYS A 257 19.95 -2.84 -7.49
N GLY A 258 19.36 -3.27 -6.38
CA GLY A 258 18.31 -2.52 -5.71
C GLY A 258 18.81 -1.20 -5.12
N ALA A 259 20.02 -1.20 -4.51
CA ALA A 259 20.67 0.02 -4.02
C ALA A 259 20.92 1.02 -5.17
N LYS A 260 21.27 0.54 -6.37
CA LYS A 260 21.45 1.41 -7.54
C LYS A 260 20.12 2.05 -7.98
N VAL A 261 19.01 1.29 -8.01
CA VAL A 261 17.68 1.87 -8.32
C VAL A 261 17.32 2.92 -7.28
N ARG A 262 17.50 2.62 -6.00
CA ARG A 262 17.29 3.56 -4.90
C ARG A 262 18.12 4.85 -5.06
N GLU A 263 19.41 4.74 -5.35
CA GLU A 263 20.30 5.87 -5.61
C GLU A 263 19.80 6.75 -6.77
N LEU A 264 19.29 6.13 -7.85
CA LEU A 264 18.73 6.86 -8.99
C LEU A 264 17.44 7.60 -8.61
N ILE A 265 16.56 7.00 -7.81
CA ILE A 265 15.36 7.64 -7.28
C ILE A 265 15.73 8.82 -6.38
N GLU A 266 16.62 8.61 -5.40
CA GLU A 266 17.08 9.67 -4.49
C GLU A 266 17.77 10.81 -5.24
N GLY A 267 18.61 10.49 -6.24
CA GLY A 267 19.29 11.47 -7.08
C GLY A 267 18.32 12.32 -7.89
N PHE A 268 17.31 11.71 -8.50
CA PHE A 268 16.27 12.41 -9.23
C PHE A 268 15.47 13.34 -8.31
N LEU A 269 14.98 12.83 -7.18
CA LEU A 269 14.25 13.64 -6.21
C LEU A 269 15.09 14.82 -5.70
N ARG A 270 16.35 14.58 -5.37
CA ARG A 270 17.26 15.63 -4.90
C ARG A 270 17.36 16.77 -5.89
N LEU A 271 17.61 16.47 -7.17
CA LEU A 271 17.70 17.48 -8.22
C LEU A 271 16.41 18.28 -8.36
N GLU A 272 15.25 17.62 -8.34
CA GLU A 272 13.95 18.28 -8.47
C GLU A 272 13.61 19.15 -7.25
N LEU A 273 14.02 18.73 -6.05
CA LEU A 273 13.82 19.49 -4.83
C LEU A 273 14.76 20.69 -4.74
N GLU A 274 16.06 20.53 -5.05
CA GLU A 274 17.03 21.63 -5.05
C GLU A 274 16.65 22.72 -6.05
N LYS A 275 16.18 22.37 -7.26
CA LYS A 275 15.64 23.32 -8.24
C LYS A 275 14.50 24.19 -7.68
N ARG A 276 13.76 23.67 -6.68
CA ARG A 276 12.62 24.34 -6.02
C ARG A 276 12.99 24.97 -4.68
N GLY A 277 14.29 25.08 -4.38
CA GLY A 277 14.82 25.77 -3.20
C GLY A 277 14.73 24.96 -1.91
N TYR A 278 14.58 23.64 -1.96
CA TYR A 278 14.71 22.79 -0.77
C TYR A 278 16.18 22.65 -0.37
N GLN A 279 16.42 22.66 0.93
CA GLN A 279 17.74 22.49 1.53
C GLN A 279 17.79 21.13 2.23
N PHE A 280 18.77 20.27 1.86
CA PHE A 280 18.91 18.95 2.46
C PHE A 280 19.64 19.01 3.80
N VAL A 281 19.11 18.29 4.75
CA VAL A 281 19.68 18.12 6.09
C VAL A 281 19.80 16.64 6.46
N TYR A 282 20.46 16.35 7.59
CA TYR A 282 20.54 15.02 8.18
C TYR A 282 20.31 15.13 9.68
N THR A 283 19.38 14.35 10.21
CA THR A 283 19.06 14.31 11.64
C THR A 283 19.52 13.00 12.28
N PRO A 284 19.91 13.01 13.57
CA PRO A 284 20.32 11.80 14.28
C PRO A 284 19.20 10.75 14.32
N HIS A 285 19.57 9.47 14.26
CA HIS A 285 18.61 8.36 14.33
C HIS A 285 18.06 8.14 15.75
N ILE A 286 18.78 8.57 16.76
CA ILE A 286 18.38 8.45 18.17
C ILE A 286 18.36 9.83 18.83
N ALA A 287 17.40 10.06 19.70
CA ALA A 287 17.28 11.29 20.48
C ALA A 287 16.69 10.97 21.86
N LYS A 288 16.86 11.90 22.83
CA LYS A 288 16.23 11.79 24.16
C LYS A 288 14.72 11.77 24.03
N SER A 289 14.05 11.02 24.90
CA SER A 289 12.57 10.89 24.91
C SER A 289 11.86 12.24 25.12
N ASP A 290 12.50 13.21 25.74
CA ASP A 290 11.93 14.55 25.99
C ASP A 290 11.59 15.31 24.71
N LEU A 291 12.36 15.09 23.63
CA LEU A 291 12.05 15.66 22.31
C LEU A 291 10.66 15.20 21.82
N TRP A 292 10.36 13.92 22.05
CA TRP A 292 9.10 13.28 21.65
C TRP A 292 7.93 13.62 22.57
N LYS A 293 8.20 13.89 23.85
CA LYS A 293 7.21 14.42 24.82
C LYS A 293 6.83 15.84 24.42
N THR A 294 7.80 16.71 24.11
CA THR A 294 7.54 18.08 23.64
C THR A 294 6.67 18.10 22.40
N SER A 295 6.95 17.23 21.43
CA SER A 295 6.17 17.15 20.18
C SER A 295 4.81 16.48 20.35
N GLY A 296 4.49 15.86 21.49
CA GLY A 296 3.27 15.09 21.72
C GLY A 296 3.28 13.67 21.16
N HIS A 297 4.24 13.32 20.32
CA HIS A 297 4.31 11.97 19.74
C HIS A 297 4.45 10.87 20.81
N TYR A 298 5.07 11.16 21.94
CA TYR A 298 5.23 10.19 23.03
C TYR A 298 3.89 9.77 23.64
N GLU A 299 2.88 10.63 23.64
CA GLU A 299 1.55 10.35 24.18
C GLU A 299 0.72 9.53 23.19
N TYR A 300 0.71 9.94 21.92
CA TYR A 300 -0.15 9.35 20.88
C TYR A 300 0.47 8.16 20.15
N PHE A 301 1.80 7.97 20.21
CA PHE A 301 2.52 7.04 19.35
C PHE A 301 3.48 6.11 20.08
N ARG A 302 3.45 6.09 21.43
CA ARG A 302 4.42 5.36 22.28
C ARG A 302 4.49 3.87 21.97
N GLU A 303 3.36 3.23 21.72
CA GLU A 303 3.31 1.79 21.42
C GLU A 303 4.09 1.42 20.16
N ASN A 304 4.19 2.35 19.22
CA ASN A 304 4.90 2.20 17.97
C ASN A 304 6.36 2.69 18.00
N MET A 305 6.88 3.07 19.16
CA MET A 305 8.27 3.53 19.33
C MET A 305 9.19 2.44 19.85
N PHE A 306 10.43 2.45 19.33
CA PHE A 306 11.54 1.70 19.93
C PHE A 306 12.22 2.60 20.96
N THR A 307 12.12 2.25 22.22
CA THR A 307 12.77 2.96 23.34
C THR A 307 14.00 2.22 23.80
N LEU A 308 15.04 2.95 24.16
CA LEU A 308 16.35 2.46 24.59
C LEU A 308 16.72 3.12 25.93
N PRO A 309 16.82 2.36 27.02
CA PRO A 309 17.41 2.89 28.25
C PRO A 309 18.92 3.06 28.06
N LEU A 310 19.42 4.26 28.32
CA LEU A 310 20.85 4.57 28.28
C LEU A 310 21.21 5.44 29.49
N ASP A 311 22.06 4.94 30.36
CA ASP A 311 22.39 5.54 31.65
C ASP A 311 21.12 5.74 32.51
N GLU A 312 20.84 6.95 32.95
CA GLU A 312 19.63 7.30 33.71
C GLU A 312 18.53 7.93 32.82
N GLU A 313 18.72 7.95 31.51
CA GLU A 313 17.82 8.59 30.54
C GLU A 313 17.22 7.57 29.56
N GLU A 314 16.05 7.92 29.02
CA GLU A 314 15.40 7.15 27.96
C GLU A 314 15.68 7.81 26.60
N TYR A 315 16.17 7.04 25.65
CA TYR A 315 16.33 7.42 24.24
C TYR A 315 15.32 6.71 23.37
N VAL A 316 15.04 7.28 22.20
CA VAL A 316 14.09 6.76 21.22
C VAL A 316 14.76 6.71 19.85
N LEU A 317 14.60 5.60 19.13
CA LEU A 317 14.81 5.58 17.69
C LEU A 317 13.74 6.44 17.02
N LYS A 318 14.15 7.44 16.24
CA LYS A 318 13.22 8.42 15.66
C LYS A 318 12.09 7.74 14.86
N PRO A 319 10.82 7.91 15.23
CA PRO A 319 9.68 7.43 14.45
C PRO A 319 9.27 8.40 13.33
N MET A 320 9.78 9.64 13.39
CA MET A 320 9.54 10.76 12.47
C MET A 320 10.74 11.70 12.43
N ASN A 321 10.82 12.58 11.42
CA ASN A 321 11.92 13.52 11.26
C ASN A 321 11.58 14.95 11.73
N CYS A 322 10.29 15.30 11.82
CA CYS A 322 9.79 16.64 12.09
C CYS A 322 10.43 17.35 13.30
N PRO A 323 10.60 16.74 14.50
CA PRO A 323 11.22 17.44 15.62
C PRO A 323 12.68 17.81 15.35
N GLY A 324 13.41 16.96 14.59
CA GLY A 324 14.80 17.27 14.20
C GLY A 324 14.88 18.49 13.27
N HIS A 325 13.96 18.60 12.30
CA HIS A 325 13.89 19.74 11.39
C HIS A 325 13.51 21.03 12.14
N ILE A 326 12.62 20.94 13.11
CA ILE A 326 12.26 22.08 13.99
C ILE A 326 13.51 22.57 14.76
N LEU A 327 14.29 21.68 15.33
CA LEU A 327 15.53 22.07 16.04
C LEU A 327 16.55 22.72 15.10
N ILE A 328 16.64 22.27 13.84
CA ILE A 328 17.49 22.92 12.82
C ILE A 328 16.96 24.32 12.48
N TYR A 329 15.64 24.48 12.32
CA TYR A 329 15.04 25.80 12.12
C TYR A 329 15.39 26.74 13.28
N GLN A 330 15.24 26.29 14.52
CA GLN A 330 15.50 27.06 15.74
C GLN A 330 16.99 27.33 16.05
N SER A 331 17.91 26.69 15.31
CA SER A 331 19.35 26.89 15.51
C SER A 331 19.81 28.35 15.31
N SER A 332 18.98 29.17 14.64
CA SER A 332 19.20 30.61 14.49
C SER A 332 17.87 31.36 14.48
N LYS A 333 17.92 32.64 14.89
CA LYS A 333 16.75 33.51 14.83
C LYS A 333 16.40 33.82 13.38
N ARG A 334 15.16 33.62 12.97
CA ARG A 334 14.68 33.77 11.58
C ARG A 334 13.94 35.08 11.38
N SER A 335 14.10 35.64 10.18
CA SER A 335 13.37 36.81 9.74
C SER A 335 12.28 36.42 8.73
N TYR A 336 11.20 37.17 8.66
CA TYR A 336 10.17 37.01 7.61
C TYR A 336 10.72 36.97 6.18
N ARG A 337 11.91 37.52 5.94
CA ARG A 337 12.58 37.57 4.62
C ARG A 337 13.19 36.21 4.24
N GLU A 338 13.41 35.32 5.21
CA GLU A 338 13.98 34.00 5.01
C GLU A 338 12.91 32.94 4.74
N LEU A 339 11.63 33.31 4.86
CA LEU A 339 10.49 32.44 4.66
C LEU A 339 9.88 32.59 3.26
N PRO A 340 9.49 31.50 2.60
CA PRO A 340 9.41 30.13 3.12
C PRO A 340 10.80 29.46 3.21
N LEU A 341 11.04 28.70 4.29
CA LEU A 341 12.21 27.86 4.44
C LEU A 341 11.79 26.39 4.23
N ARG A 342 12.37 25.72 3.24
CA ARG A 342 12.04 24.35 2.87
C ARG A 342 13.21 23.44 3.21
N ILE A 343 13.02 22.55 4.20
CA ILE A 343 14.02 21.60 4.69
C ILE A 343 13.60 20.21 4.26
N ALA A 344 14.50 19.46 3.63
CA ALA A 344 14.27 18.09 3.16
C ALA A 344 15.31 17.10 3.71
N GLU A 345 14.91 15.86 3.91
CA GLU A 345 15.78 14.76 4.32
C GLU A 345 15.32 13.44 3.68
N PHE A 346 16.25 12.63 3.17
CA PHE A 346 15.97 11.20 3.05
C PHE A 346 16.16 10.57 4.43
N GLY A 347 15.12 10.73 5.26
CA GLY A 347 15.16 10.45 6.68
C GLY A 347 14.74 9.04 7.02
N THR A 348 15.66 8.21 7.51
CA THR A 348 15.31 6.86 7.98
C THR A 348 14.67 6.93 9.35
N VAL A 349 13.48 6.35 9.47
CA VAL A 349 12.67 6.28 10.69
C VAL A 349 12.36 4.84 11.06
N TYR A 350 11.98 4.63 12.32
CA TYR A 350 11.76 3.29 12.88
C TYR A 350 10.44 3.23 13.63
N ARG A 351 9.58 2.26 13.25
CA ARG A 351 8.27 2.04 13.88
C ARG A 351 8.14 0.60 14.32
N LYS A 352 7.69 0.38 15.55
CA LYS A 352 7.46 -0.94 16.14
C LYS A 352 6.16 -1.53 15.60
N GLU A 353 6.13 -1.81 14.29
CA GLU A 353 5.00 -2.47 13.66
C GLU A 353 4.83 -3.91 14.20
N LYS A 354 3.57 -4.35 14.36
CA LYS A 354 3.25 -5.72 14.76
C LYS A 354 3.73 -6.71 13.71
N SER A 355 4.24 -7.88 14.12
CA SER A 355 4.80 -8.87 13.19
C SER A 355 3.80 -9.33 12.12
N GLY A 356 2.53 -9.51 12.47
CA GLY A 356 1.49 -9.94 11.54
C GLY A 356 1.09 -8.92 10.47
N THR A 357 1.51 -7.65 10.61
CA THR A 357 1.20 -6.61 9.62
C THR A 357 2.33 -6.37 8.62
N LEU A 358 3.50 -6.98 8.82
CA LEU A 358 4.67 -6.78 7.95
C LEU A 358 4.46 -7.45 6.59
N HIS A 359 4.80 -6.72 5.50
CA HIS A 359 4.61 -7.22 4.15
C HIS A 359 5.71 -6.75 3.19
N GLY A 360 6.75 -7.57 3.01
CA GLY A 360 7.86 -7.28 2.10
C GLY A 360 8.46 -5.90 2.30
N MET A 361 8.48 -5.08 1.25
CA MET A 361 8.89 -3.67 1.29
C MET A 361 7.72 -2.70 1.57
N LEU A 362 6.47 -3.17 1.48
CA LEU A 362 5.28 -2.31 1.57
C LEU A 362 4.95 -1.90 3.00
N ARG A 363 5.24 -2.76 3.99
CA ARG A 363 5.08 -2.45 5.40
C ARG A 363 6.24 -3.02 6.21
N VAL A 364 7.09 -2.13 6.70
CA VAL A 364 8.39 -2.42 7.30
C VAL A 364 8.56 -1.68 8.63
N ARG A 365 9.55 -2.08 9.43
CA ARG A 365 9.89 -1.45 10.72
C ARG A 365 10.92 -0.34 10.61
N GLY A 366 11.80 -0.42 9.62
CA GLY A 366 12.79 0.61 9.31
C GLY A 366 12.66 1.03 7.86
N PHE A 367 12.42 2.32 7.62
CA PHE A 367 12.20 2.85 6.27
C PHE A 367 12.68 4.28 6.13
N THR A 368 12.99 4.66 4.90
CA THR A 368 13.49 5.98 4.57
C THR A 368 12.41 6.79 3.87
N GLN A 369 12.01 7.91 4.48
CA GLN A 369 11.05 8.84 3.89
C GLN A 369 11.77 9.90 3.07
N ASP A 370 11.15 10.31 1.97
CA ASP A 370 11.50 11.54 1.24
C ASP A 370 10.83 12.75 1.92
N ASP A 371 11.14 12.92 3.17
CA ASP A 371 10.46 13.82 4.08
C ASP A 371 10.92 15.26 3.92
N ALA A 372 9.98 16.20 3.98
CA ALA A 372 10.31 17.62 4.04
C ALA A 372 9.29 18.41 4.85
N HIS A 373 9.80 19.52 5.41
CA HIS A 373 9.02 20.44 6.23
C HIS A 373 9.22 21.86 5.68
N ILE A 374 8.11 22.51 5.40
CA ILE A 374 8.09 23.89 4.89
C ILE A 374 7.64 24.78 6.03
N PHE A 375 8.51 25.68 6.45
CA PHE A 375 8.21 26.70 7.44
C PHE A 375 7.87 27.98 6.70
N CYS A 376 6.65 28.46 6.83
CA CYS A 376 6.17 29.61 6.08
C CYS A 376 5.30 30.55 6.94
N ARG A 377 5.06 31.74 6.42
CA ARG A 377 4.09 32.67 7.01
C ARG A 377 2.67 32.28 6.59
N PRO A 378 1.64 32.68 7.36
CA PRO A 378 0.25 32.38 7.00
C PRO A 378 -0.16 32.81 5.59
N ASP A 379 0.35 33.96 5.11
CA ASP A 379 0.08 34.49 3.78
C ASP A 379 0.76 33.69 2.63
N GLN A 380 1.70 32.80 2.94
CA GLN A 380 2.43 31.97 1.97
C GLN A 380 1.85 30.56 1.83
N VAL A 381 1.03 30.10 2.77
CA VAL A 381 0.60 28.69 2.87
C VAL A 381 -0.08 28.20 1.60
N MET A 382 -1.00 28.97 1.04
CA MET A 382 -1.74 28.61 -0.16
C MET A 382 -0.80 28.34 -1.35
N ASP A 383 0.18 29.20 -1.55
CA ASP A 383 1.13 29.05 -2.65
C ASP A 383 2.07 27.87 -2.42
N GLU A 384 2.51 27.65 -1.17
CA GLU A 384 3.36 26.50 -0.82
C GLU A 384 2.63 25.16 -1.00
N VAL A 385 1.38 25.05 -0.55
CA VAL A 385 0.57 23.84 -0.77
C VAL A 385 0.38 23.59 -2.27
N THR A 386 -0.01 24.61 -3.03
CA THR A 386 -0.21 24.48 -4.49
C THR A 386 1.06 24.01 -5.20
N GLN A 387 2.23 24.64 -4.91
CA GLN A 387 3.51 24.23 -5.49
C GLN A 387 3.90 22.80 -5.12
N THR A 388 3.53 22.36 -3.92
CA THR A 388 3.82 21.01 -3.45
C THR A 388 2.95 19.98 -4.16
N LEU A 389 1.67 20.26 -4.44
CA LEU A 389 0.80 19.42 -5.27
C LEU A 389 1.29 19.34 -6.72
N ASP A 390 1.77 20.46 -7.31
CA ASP A 390 2.38 20.47 -8.64
C ASP A 390 3.63 19.60 -8.70
N LEU A 391 4.45 19.65 -7.66
CA LEU A 391 5.65 18.82 -7.54
C LEU A 391 5.30 17.34 -7.45
N ALA A 392 4.29 16.97 -6.65
CA ALA A 392 3.85 15.57 -6.54
C ALA A 392 3.40 15.01 -7.88
N GLU A 393 2.56 15.74 -8.59
CA GLU A 393 2.11 15.35 -9.94
C GLU A 393 3.29 15.16 -10.91
N HIS A 394 4.22 16.10 -10.91
CA HIS A 394 5.43 16.03 -11.75
C HIS A 394 6.27 14.78 -11.42
N ILE A 395 6.50 14.51 -10.14
CA ILE A 395 7.27 13.34 -9.70
C ILE A 395 6.57 12.04 -10.08
N LEU A 396 5.27 11.89 -9.77
CA LEU A 396 4.52 10.67 -10.09
C LEU A 396 4.52 10.39 -11.60
N LYS A 397 4.26 11.40 -12.43
CA LYS A 397 4.32 11.28 -13.90
C LYS A 397 5.71 10.89 -14.40
N SER A 398 6.78 11.39 -13.79
CA SER A 398 8.16 11.04 -14.16
C SER A 398 8.48 9.56 -13.91
N PHE A 399 7.74 8.91 -13.01
CA PHE A 399 7.82 7.48 -12.75
C PHE A 399 6.76 6.65 -13.50
N GLY A 400 6.01 7.25 -14.44
CA GLY A 400 5.02 6.55 -15.26
C GLY A 400 3.65 6.37 -14.59
N PHE A 401 3.35 7.10 -13.52
CA PHE A 401 2.06 7.03 -12.84
C PHE A 401 1.15 8.19 -13.27
N ASP A 402 0.18 7.90 -14.13
CA ASP A 402 -0.76 8.90 -14.68
C ASP A 402 -2.11 8.91 -13.96
N ARG A 403 -2.42 7.87 -13.19
CA ARG A 403 -3.69 7.73 -12.48
C ARG A 403 -3.48 7.75 -10.97
N TYR A 404 -4.25 8.59 -10.30
CA TYR A 404 -4.21 8.73 -8.84
C TYR A 404 -5.57 9.17 -8.30
N GLU A 405 -5.82 8.85 -7.05
CA GLU A 405 -6.97 9.29 -6.25
C GLU A 405 -6.48 10.24 -5.17
N VAL A 406 -7.33 11.19 -4.81
CA VAL A 406 -7.01 12.20 -3.80
C VAL A 406 -8.04 12.13 -2.69
N ALA A 407 -7.57 12.05 -1.45
CA ALA A 407 -8.40 12.13 -0.26
C ALA A 407 -8.03 13.37 0.57
N LEU A 408 -9.06 14.08 1.04
CA LEU A 408 -8.90 15.14 2.02
C LEU A 408 -9.35 14.61 3.37
N SER A 409 -8.39 14.26 4.23
CA SER A 409 -8.63 13.74 5.57
C SER A 409 -8.79 14.90 6.55
N VAL A 410 -9.95 14.96 7.19
CA VAL A 410 -10.35 16.03 8.11
C VAL A 410 -10.67 15.48 9.50
N TRP A 411 -10.78 16.34 10.48
CA TRP A 411 -11.15 15.94 11.82
C TRP A 411 -12.63 15.56 11.93
N ASP A 412 -12.94 14.73 12.92
CA ASP A 412 -14.32 14.47 13.35
C ASP A 412 -14.42 14.75 14.85
N PRO A 413 -15.08 15.86 15.27
CA PRO A 413 -15.21 16.21 16.68
C PRO A 413 -16.03 15.20 17.49
N THR A 414 -16.75 14.27 16.82
CA THR A 414 -17.61 13.26 17.46
C THR A 414 -16.93 11.89 17.61
N ALA A 415 -15.80 11.67 16.95
CA ALA A 415 -15.11 10.37 16.91
C ALA A 415 -14.36 10.00 18.21
N GLY A 416 -14.36 10.86 19.24
CA GLY A 416 -13.68 10.59 20.52
C GLY A 416 -12.15 10.53 20.44
N LYS A 417 -11.57 10.96 19.32
CA LYS A 417 -10.11 11.10 19.15
C LYS A 417 -9.66 12.44 19.75
N ASP A 418 -8.51 12.44 20.42
CA ASP A 418 -7.89 13.66 20.93
C ASP A 418 -7.17 14.41 19.80
N TYR A 419 -7.71 15.56 19.38
CA TYR A 419 -7.12 16.45 18.40
C TYR A 419 -6.55 17.71 19.08
N SER A 420 -5.45 18.24 18.53
CA SER A 420 -4.85 19.51 19.00
C SER A 420 -5.51 20.70 18.32
N GLY A 421 -5.45 21.89 18.96
CA GLY A 421 -5.94 23.15 18.40
C GLY A 421 -7.42 23.41 18.65
N SER A 422 -7.89 24.57 18.19
CA SER A 422 -9.27 25.01 18.29
C SER A 422 -10.08 24.64 17.03
N PRO A 423 -11.42 24.61 17.08
CA PRO A 423 -12.24 24.45 15.87
C PRO A 423 -11.93 25.48 14.77
N GLU A 424 -11.58 26.71 15.15
CA GLU A 424 -11.22 27.77 14.19
C GLU A 424 -9.90 27.44 13.45
N ASP A 425 -8.90 26.87 14.14
CA ASP A 425 -7.65 26.43 13.53
C ASP A 425 -7.91 25.34 12.46
N TRP A 426 -8.80 24.39 12.77
CA TRP A 426 -9.22 23.33 11.85
C TRP A 426 -9.96 23.87 10.63
N GLU A 427 -10.96 24.74 10.82
CA GLU A 427 -11.71 25.35 9.72
C GLU A 427 -10.79 26.15 8.78
N ASN A 428 -9.85 26.91 9.34
CA ASN A 428 -8.88 27.67 8.56
C ASN A 428 -7.95 26.73 7.76
N ALA A 429 -7.41 25.72 8.41
CA ALA A 429 -6.50 24.78 7.76
C ALA A 429 -7.20 23.97 6.66
N GLU A 430 -8.40 23.44 6.92
CA GLU A 430 -9.22 22.75 5.92
C GLU A 430 -9.54 23.64 4.73
N SER A 431 -9.98 24.89 4.98
CA SER A 431 -10.29 25.85 3.93
C SER A 431 -9.13 26.09 2.97
N VAL A 432 -7.90 26.18 3.50
CA VAL A 432 -6.69 26.33 2.69
C VAL A 432 -6.44 25.11 1.81
N LEU A 433 -6.57 23.89 2.36
CA LEU A 433 -6.37 22.66 1.59
C LEU A 433 -7.43 22.48 0.51
N VAL A 434 -8.71 22.77 0.81
CA VAL A 434 -9.81 22.74 -0.17
C VAL A 434 -9.52 23.72 -1.32
N GLN A 435 -9.19 24.98 -1.02
CA GLN A 435 -8.89 25.97 -2.04
C GLN A 435 -7.68 25.59 -2.90
N ALA A 436 -6.66 24.95 -2.33
CA ALA A 436 -5.51 24.46 -3.08
C ALA A 436 -5.90 23.34 -4.06
N LEU A 437 -6.76 22.40 -3.64
CA LEU A 437 -7.30 21.33 -4.49
C LEU A 437 -8.18 21.88 -5.62
N GLU A 438 -9.07 22.84 -5.31
CA GLU A 438 -9.91 23.52 -6.29
C GLU A 438 -9.06 24.31 -7.31
N ARG A 439 -8.04 25.04 -6.86
CA ARG A 439 -7.10 25.77 -7.73
C ARG A 439 -6.34 24.82 -8.66
N LYS A 440 -6.01 23.62 -8.17
CA LYS A 440 -5.38 22.56 -8.96
C LYS A 440 -6.36 21.86 -9.92
N GLY A 441 -7.66 21.97 -9.67
CA GLY A 441 -8.71 21.26 -10.42
C GLY A 441 -8.76 19.76 -10.12
N TRP A 442 -8.27 19.36 -8.95
CA TRP A 442 -8.32 17.97 -8.52
C TRP A 442 -9.64 17.64 -7.83
N SER A 443 -10.30 16.57 -8.26
CA SER A 443 -11.40 15.96 -7.52
C SER A 443 -10.84 15.18 -6.34
N TYR A 444 -11.53 15.20 -5.20
CA TYR A 444 -11.11 14.53 -3.99
C TYR A 444 -12.30 13.94 -3.23
N GLU A 445 -12.03 12.91 -2.45
CA GLU A 445 -12.94 12.36 -1.46
C GLU A 445 -12.66 12.99 -0.09
N ARG A 446 -13.72 13.41 0.62
CA ARG A 446 -13.60 13.93 1.98
C ARG A 446 -13.74 12.80 2.98
N CYS A 447 -12.69 12.57 3.78
CA CYS A 447 -12.61 11.49 4.76
C CYS A 447 -12.63 12.09 6.19
N GLU A 448 -13.77 11.98 6.86
CA GLU A 448 -13.93 12.47 8.23
C GLU A 448 -13.27 11.53 9.24
N GLY A 449 -12.59 12.09 10.26
CA GLY A 449 -11.92 11.32 11.30
C GLY A 449 -10.56 10.72 10.92
N GLU A 450 -10.09 10.91 9.68
CA GLU A 450 -8.82 10.38 9.17
C GLU A 450 -7.64 11.37 9.25
N ALA A 451 -7.87 12.56 9.78
CA ALA A 451 -6.83 13.57 9.96
C ALA A 451 -5.77 13.16 10.99
N ALA A 452 -4.57 13.76 10.89
CA ALA A 452 -3.58 13.69 11.96
C ALA A 452 -4.04 14.48 13.19
N PHE A 453 -3.54 14.13 14.38
CA PHE A 453 -3.93 14.84 15.62
C PHE A 453 -3.57 16.34 15.62
N TYR A 454 -2.66 16.77 14.76
CA TYR A 454 -2.11 18.12 14.66
C TYR A 454 -2.60 18.92 13.45
N GLY A 455 -3.45 18.35 12.59
CA GLY A 455 -4.02 19.07 11.46
C GLY A 455 -4.56 18.18 10.33
N PRO A 456 -5.31 18.77 9.39
CA PRO A 456 -5.84 18.08 8.22
C PRO A 456 -4.75 17.73 7.20
N LYS A 457 -5.05 16.78 6.32
CA LYS A 457 -4.09 16.31 5.32
C LYS A 457 -4.73 16.00 3.98
N ILE A 458 -3.95 16.15 2.91
CA ILE A 458 -4.24 15.62 1.59
C ILE A 458 -3.40 14.37 1.40
N ASP A 459 -4.03 13.25 1.11
CA ASP A 459 -3.38 12.00 0.72
C ASP A 459 -3.58 11.75 -0.77
N VAL A 460 -2.51 11.36 -1.47
CA VAL A 460 -2.57 10.98 -2.88
C VAL A 460 -2.19 9.51 -3.00
N SER A 461 -3.14 8.73 -3.49
CA SER A 461 -2.98 7.30 -3.75
C SER A 461 -2.82 7.08 -5.25
N LEU A 462 -1.70 6.52 -5.67
CA LEU A 462 -1.52 6.14 -7.07
C LEU A 462 -2.25 4.84 -7.40
N ILE A 463 -2.67 4.72 -8.65
CA ILE A 463 -3.27 3.51 -9.21
C ILE A 463 -2.23 2.84 -10.09
N ASP A 464 -1.85 1.62 -9.74
CA ASP A 464 -0.89 0.84 -10.52
C ASP A 464 -1.50 0.23 -11.81
N THR A 465 -0.69 -0.45 -12.61
CA THR A 465 -1.14 -1.11 -13.84
C THR A 465 -2.18 -2.21 -13.63
N LEU A 466 -2.29 -2.73 -12.41
CA LEU A 466 -3.28 -3.74 -12.02
C LEU A 466 -4.54 -3.12 -11.40
N GLY A 467 -4.65 -1.78 -11.36
CA GLY A 467 -5.78 -1.07 -10.75
C GLY A 467 -5.78 -1.04 -9.22
N ARG A 468 -4.64 -1.32 -8.56
CA ARG A 468 -4.54 -1.27 -7.10
C ARG A 468 -4.18 0.14 -6.63
N SER A 469 -4.81 0.59 -5.57
CA SER A 469 -4.56 1.89 -4.94
C SER A 469 -3.44 1.80 -3.90
N TRP A 470 -2.47 2.74 -3.97
CA TRP A 470 -1.32 2.81 -3.10
C TRP A 470 -1.15 4.22 -2.55
N GLN A 471 -1.50 4.45 -1.29
CA GLN A 471 -1.23 5.72 -0.64
C GLN A 471 0.28 5.95 -0.54
N LEU A 472 0.76 6.99 -1.21
CA LEU A 472 2.16 7.40 -1.21
C LEU A 472 2.35 8.83 -0.74
N SER A 473 1.84 9.82 -1.49
CA SER A 473 2.09 11.23 -1.15
C SER A 473 1.14 11.69 -0.05
N THR A 474 1.68 12.46 0.88
CA THR A 474 0.91 13.05 1.96
C THR A 474 1.36 14.50 2.18
N PHE A 475 0.40 15.40 2.33
CA PHE A 475 0.60 16.82 2.60
C PHE A 475 -0.23 17.20 3.81
N GLN A 476 0.43 17.61 4.90
CA GLN A 476 -0.24 17.85 6.18
C GLN A 476 -0.02 19.29 6.61
N PHE A 477 -1.10 19.96 6.88
CA PHE A 477 -1.06 21.29 7.49
C PHE A 477 -0.90 21.12 9.01
N ASP A 478 0.10 21.77 9.58
CA ASP A 478 0.41 21.68 11.02
C ASP A 478 0.45 23.05 11.66
N PHE A 479 -0.49 23.29 12.54
CA PHE A 479 -0.54 24.46 13.40
C PHE A 479 -0.10 24.16 14.84
N SER A 480 0.02 22.89 15.22
CA SER A 480 0.26 22.43 16.60
C SER A 480 1.75 22.35 16.96
N LEU A 481 2.58 21.69 16.15
CA LEU A 481 4.02 21.56 16.44
C LEU A 481 4.75 22.92 16.50
N PRO A 482 4.46 23.89 15.60
CA PRO A 482 5.02 25.23 15.73
C PRO A 482 4.74 25.90 17.06
N GLU A 483 3.55 25.73 17.61
CA GLU A 483 3.17 26.27 18.90
C GLU A 483 3.86 25.52 20.05
N ARG A 484 3.83 24.18 20.07
CA ARG A 484 4.46 23.33 21.09
C ARG A 484 5.97 23.57 21.24
N PHE A 485 6.67 23.81 20.13
CA PHE A 485 8.10 24.12 20.10
C PHE A 485 8.40 25.62 20.15
N ASN A 486 7.39 26.50 20.17
CA ASN A 486 7.54 27.95 20.07
C ASN A 486 8.39 28.36 18.86
N VAL A 487 8.02 27.85 17.67
CA VAL A 487 8.73 28.10 16.41
C VAL A 487 8.29 29.43 15.82
N THR A 488 9.17 30.45 15.89
CA THR A 488 8.83 31.82 15.51
C THR A 488 9.77 32.41 14.46
N TYR A 489 9.30 33.49 13.83
CA TYR A 489 10.08 34.40 12.98
C TYR A 489 9.84 35.85 13.39
N VAL A 490 10.80 36.72 13.13
CA VAL A 490 10.64 38.16 13.35
C VAL A 490 9.91 38.78 12.16
N GLY A 491 8.74 39.34 12.42
CA GLY A 491 7.91 40.02 11.43
C GLY A 491 8.43 41.42 11.02
N THR A 492 7.71 42.08 10.10
CA THR A 492 7.99 43.47 9.69
C THR A 492 7.79 44.47 10.81
N ASP A 493 7.00 44.12 11.80
CA ASP A 493 6.72 44.90 13.00
C ASP A 493 7.77 44.69 14.12
N SER A 494 8.83 43.95 13.82
CA SER A 494 9.90 43.58 14.76
C SER A 494 9.45 42.73 15.94
N LYS A 495 8.28 42.05 15.85
CA LYS A 495 7.78 41.11 16.84
C LYS A 495 7.96 39.68 16.35
N ASP A 496 7.96 38.77 17.33
CA ASP A 496 7.98 37.35 17.06
C ASP A 496 6.56 36.87 16.70
N HIS A 497 6.44 36.10 15.59
CA HIS A 497 5.21 35.49 15.09
C HIS A 497 5.43 33.98 14.89
N HIS A 498 4.44 33.15 15.16
CA HIS A 498 4.52 31.72 14.87
C HIS A 498 4.50 31.47 13.37
N VAL A 499 5.28 30.46 12.94
CA VAL A 499 5.22 29.95 11.57
C VAL A 499 4.03 28.99 11.43
N VAL A 500 3.60 28.79 10.18
CA VAL A 500 2.83 27.61 9.80
C VAL A 500 3.81 26.58 9.25
N MET A 501 3.57 25.32 9.54
CA MET A 501 4.40 24.22 9.08
C MET A 501 3.61 23.31 8.16
N ILE A 502 4.19 22.93 7.04
CA ILE A 502 3.63 21.96 6.11
C ILE A 502 4.56 20.77 6.06
N HIS A 503 4.06 19.59 6.45
CA HIS A 503 4.75 18.32 6.28
C HIS A 503 4.44 17.77 4.91
N ARG A 504 5.41 17.21 4.23
CA ARG A 504 5.17 16.52 2.98
C ARG A 504 6.10 15.33 2.76
N ALA A 505 5.55 14.26 2.23
CA ALA A 505 6.26 13.17 1.57
C ALA A 505 5.67 13.00 0.17
N LEU A 506 6.49 12.84 -0.86
CA LEU A 506 6.03 12.64 -2.24
C LEU A 506 5.88 11.16 -2.58
N LEU A 507 6.86 10.35 -2.20
CA LEU A 507 6.87 8.90 -2.40
C LEU A 507 6.49 8.13 -1.12
N GLY A 508 6.36 8.82 0.00
CA GLY A 508 6.07 8.26 1.31
C GLY A 508 7.28 7.58 1.93
N SER A 509 7.60 6.34 1.54
CA SER A 509 8.86 5.69 1.87
C SER A 509 9.49 5.07 0.63
N LEU A 510 10.82 5.12 0.55
CA LEU A 510 11.57 4.53 -0.56
C LEU A 510 11.37 3.03 -0.64
N GLU A 511 11.20 2.35 0.49
CA GLU A 511 10.91 0.92 0.55
C GLU A 511 9.55 0.61 -0.06
N ARG A 512 8.47 1.28 0.39
CA ARG A 512 7.12 1.09 -0.16
C ARG A 512 7.08 1.46 -1.65
N PHE A 513 7.63 2.60 -2.01
CA PHE A 513 7.68 3.05 -3.39
C PHE A 513 8.43 2.07 -4.29
N MET A 514 9.58 1.54 -3.85
CA MET A 514 10.32 0.52 -4.59
C MET A 514 9.51 -0.77 -4.76
N GLY A 515 8.78 -1.21 -3.73
CA GLY A 515 7.87 -2.35 -3.83
C GLY A 515 6.80 -2.14 -4.90
N VAL A 516 6.13 -0.99 -4.85
CA VAL A 516 5.11 -0.59 -5.84
C VAL A 516 5.71 -0.49 -7.24
N LEU A 517 6.90 0.10 -7.38
CA LEU A 517 7.59 0.27 -8.66
C LEU A 517 7.98 -1.07 -9.29
N ILE A 518 8.46 -2.04 -8.48
CA ILE A 518 8.75 -3.40 -8.93
C ILE A 518 7.49 -4.07 -9.49
N GLU A 519 6.37 -3.95 -8.79
CA GLU A 519 5.11 -4.58 -9.18
C GLU A 519 4.48 -3.89 -10.40
N HIS A 520 4.53 -2.55 -10.44
CA HIS A 520 4.04 -1.75 -11.58
C HIS A 520 4.73 -2.15 -12.89
N TYR A 521 6.05 -2.23 -12.89
CA TYR A 521 6.85 -2.58 -14.06
C TYR A 521 7.09 -4.09 -14.23
N GLY A 522 6.58 -4.95 -13.34
CA GLY A 522 6.93 -6.37 -13.35
C GLY A 522 8.45 -6.62 -13.29
N GLY A 523 9.19 -5.70 -12.64
CA GLY A 523 10.65 -5.70 -12.55
C GLY A 523 11.37 -5.18 -13.80
N ALA A 524 10.66 -4.87 -14.89
CA ALA A 524 11.24 -4.37 -16.15
C ALA A 524 11.34 -2.82 -16.10
N PHE A 525 12.11 -2.29 -15.20
CA PHE A 525 12.29 -0.85 -15.01
C PHE A 525 12.56 -0.09 -16.31
N PRO A 526 12.05 1.15 -16.47
CA PRO A 526 12.41 2.00 -17.59
C PRO A 526 13.93 2.25 -17.63
N LEU A 527 14.45 2.54 -18.80
CA LEU A 527 15.90 2.59 -19.05
C LEU A 527 16.66 3.50 -18.09
N TRP A 528 16.07 4.64 -17.71
CA TRP A 528 16.71 5.59 -16.78
C TRP A 528 16.84 5.04 -15.35
N LEU A 529 15.93 4.13 -14.92
CA LEU A 529 15.95 3.46 -13.62
C LEU A 529 16.64 2.08 -13.63
N ALA A 530 16.85 1.49 -14.80
CA ALA A 530 17.42 0.15 -14.90
C ALA A 530 18.80 0.10 -14.23
N PRO A 531 19.06 -0.80 -13.26
CA PRO A 531 20.36 -0.89 -12.58
C PRO A 531 21.47 -1.31 -13.52
N VAL A 532 21.13 -2.10 -14.55
CA VAL A 532 21.98 -2.46 -15.69
C VAL A 532 21.21 -2.06 -16.94
N GLN A 533 21.73 -1.11 -17.71
CA GLN A 533 21.07 -0.61 -18.93
C GLN A 533 21.38 -1.48 -20.16
N ALA A 534 22.60 -2.01 -20.20
CA ALA A 534 23.03 -2.90 -21.27
C ALA A 534 23.90 -4.04 -20.73
N LEU A 535 23.74 -5.24 -21.32
CA LEU A 535 24.59 -6.40 -21.07
C LEU A 535 25.35 -6.76 -22.35
N ILE A 536 26.67 -6.76 -22.31
CA ILE A 536 27.51 -7.18 -23.42
C ILE A 536 27.69 -8.68 -23.35
N ILE A 537 27.41 -9.36 -24.48
CA ILE A 537 27.42 -10.80 -24.63
C ILE A 537 28.40 -11.19 -25.72
N PRO A 538 29.67 -11.53 -25.40
CA PRO A 538 30.61 -12.05 -26.39
C PRO A 538 30.20 -13.45 -26.86
N ILE A 539 30.32 -13.68 -28.16
CA ILE A 539 29.97 -14.96 -28.80
C ILE A 539 30.96 -16.07 -28.43
N SER A 540 32.22 -15.71 -28.27
CA SER A 540 33.33 -16.62 -27.92
C SER A 540 34.39 -15.91 -27.08
N GLU A 541 35.31 -16.67 -26.50
CA GLU A 541 36.45 -16.12 -25.75
C GLU A 541 37.32 -15.17 -26.56
N LYS A 542 37.41 -15.38 -27.88
CA LYS A 542 38.15 -14.48 -28.79
C LYS A 542 37.57 -13.06 -28.80
N SER A 543 36.28 -12.93 -28.55
CA SER A 543 35.58 -11.63 -28.51
C SER A 543 35.63 -10.95 -27.16
N HIS A 544 36.21 -11.58 -26.10
CA HIS A 544 36.33 -10.97 -24.77
C HIS A 544 37.10 -9.65 -24.75
N PRO A 545 38.25 -9.49 -25.45
CA PRO A 545 38.95 -8.21 -25.48
C PRO A 545 38.07 -7.08 -26.02
N TYR A 546 37.40 -7.30 -27.15
CA TYR A 546 36.51 -6.30 -27.76
C TYR A 546 35.28 -6.01 -26.84
N ALA A 547 34.70 -7.02 -26.19
CA ALA A 547 33.62 -6.83 -25.23
C ALA A 547 34.02 -5.89 -24.08
N LEU A 548 35.26 -6.00 -23.60
CA LEU A 548 35.80 -5.12 -22.55
C LEU A 548 36.10 -3.70 -23.06
N GLU A 549 36.52 -3.57 -24.33
CA GLU A 549 36.68 -2.26 -24.99
C GLU A 549 35.32 -1.56 -25.12
N VAL A 550 34.28 -2.25 -25.58
CA VAL A 550 32.90 -1.74 -25.68
C VAL A 550 32.41 -1.34 -24.27
N GLN A 551 32.65 -2.18 -23.25
CA GLN A 551 32.27 -1.86 -21.88
C GLN A 551 32.91 -0.56 -21.41
N LYS A 552 34.21 -0.39 -21.66
CA LYS A 552 34.94 0.81 -21.29
C LYS A 552 34.39 2.03 -22.04
N ALA A 553 34.22 1.93 -23.34
CA ALA A 553 33.70 3.03 -24.17
C ALA A 553 32.30 3.50 -23.72
N LEU A 554 31.40 2.58 -23.37
CA LEU A 554 30.06 2.93 -22.89
C LEU A 554 30.09 3.52 -21.46
N ARG A 555 31.00 3.07 -20.60
CA ARG A 555 31.15 3.65 -19.24
C ARG A 555 31.77 5.05 -19.24
N GLU A 556 32.62 5.33 -20.23
CA GLU A 556 33.36 6.60 -20.38
C GLU A 556 32.75 7.46 -21.50
N ALA A 557 31.52 7.19 -21.95
CA ALA A 557 30.89 7.90 -23.05
C ALA A 557 30.75 9.41 -22.71
N GLU A 558 31.08 10.27 -23.67
CA GLU A 558 31.00 11.73 -23.53
C GLU A 558 29.57 12.22 -23.23
N THR A 559 28.55 11.50 -23.72
CA THR A 559 27.13 11.76 -23.44
C THR A 559 26.72 11.47 -22.00
N GLY A 560 27.56 10.77 -21.24
CA GLY A 560 27.31 10.35 -19.86
C GLY A 560 27.52 8.84 -19.69
N PRO A 561 27.88 8.38 -18.49
CA PRO A 561 28.23 6.99 -18.20
C PRO A 561 26.99 6.08 -18.30
N ILE A 562 27.08 5.02 -19.09
CA ILE A 562 26.06 3.98 -19.20
C ILE A 562 26.35 2.84 -18.22
N ARG A 563 25.32 2.37 -17.52
CA ARG A 563 25.41 1.24 -16.58
C ARG A 563 25.42 -0.07 -17.36
N VAL A 564 26.64 -0.55 -17.64
CA VAL A 564 26.86 -1.71 -18.50
C VAL A 564 27.64 -2.81 -17.77
N GLU A 565 27.21 -4.05 -17.95
CA GLU A 565 27.86 -5.27 -17.51
C GLU A 565 28.31 -6.12 -18.69
N THR A 566 29.25 -7.06 -18.48
CA THR A 566 29.72 -7.98 -19.51
C THR A 566 29.64 -9.42 -19.00
N ASP A 567 29.02 -10.31 -19.78
CA ASP A 567 28.92 -11.73 -19.45
C ASP A 567 30.02 -12.55 -20.13
N LEU A 568 31.14 -12.70 -19.41
CA LEU A 568 32.32 -13.47 -19.89
C LEU A 568 32.23 -14.98 -19.59
N ARG A 569 31.11 -15.47 -19.06
CA ARG A 569 30.96 -16.91 -18.77
C ARG A 569 31.06 -17.72 -20.05
N ASN A 570 31.63 -18.94 -19.95
CA ASN A 570 31.70 -19.87 -21.05
C ASN A 570 30.36 -20.62 -21.22
N GLU A 571 29.35 -19.89 -21.72
CA GLU A 571 28.01 -20.38 -21.96
C GLU A 571 27.53 -20.02 -23.37
N LYS A 572 26.52 -20.76 -23.87
CA LYS A 572 25.94 -20.49 -25.19
C LYS A 572 25.28 -19.11 -25.22
N VAL A 573 25.46 -18.37 -26.31
CA VAL A 573 24.88 -17.03 -26.50
C VAL A 573 23.36 -17.00 -26.23
N GLY A 574 22.62 -17.98 -26.76
CA GLY A 574 21.17 -18.08 -26.53
C GLY A 574 20.79 -18.24 -25.04
N TYR A 575 21.63 -18.93 -24.26
CA TYR A 575 21.44 -19.06 -22.83
C TYR A 575 21.67 -17.71 -22.12
N LYS A 576 22.77 -17.01 -22.45
CA LYS A 576 23.07 -15.68 -21.90
C LYS A 576 21.98 -14.65 -22.23
N ILE A 577 21.47 -14.66 -23.48
CA ILE A 577 20.34 -13.79 -23.89
C ILE A 577 19.09 -14.10 -23.04
N ARG A 578 18.75 -15.39 -22.88
CA ARG A 578 17.60 -15.79 -22.06
C ARG A 578 17.74 -15.34 -20.60
N GLU A 579 18.92 -15.50 -20.01
CA GLU A 579 19.16 -15.01 -18.65
C GLU A 579 19.06 -13.49 -18.55
N ALA A 580 19.61 -12.75 -19.51
CA ALA A 580 19.49 -11.29 -19.57
C ALA A 580 18.02 -10.84 -19.67
N GLN A 581 17.21 -11.54 -20.46
CA GLN A 581 15.76 -11.30 -20.54
C GLN A 581 15.05 -11.59 -19.20
N LEU A 582 15.39 -12.70 -18.53
CA LEU A 582 14.85 -13.02 -17.20
C LEU A 582 15.27 -11.98 -16.14
N GLN A 583 16.48 -11.42 -16.27
CA GLN A 583 16.97 -10.31 -15.44
C GLN A 583 16.43 -8.94 -15.89
N LYS A 584 15.53 -8.90 -16.89
CA LYS A 584 14.85 -7.69 -17.37
C LYS A 584 15.82 -6.60 -17.88
N VAL A 585 17.02 -6.98 -18.34
CA VAL A 585 18.00 -6.03 -18.89
C VAL A 585 17.45 -5.39 -20.17
N PRO A 586 17.42 -4.04 -20.29
CA PRO A 586 16.84 -3.34 -21.44
C PRO A 586 17.53 -3.66 -22.76
N TYR A 587 18.85 -3.63 -22.79
CA TYR A 587 19.63 -3.87 -24.02
C TYR A 587 20.63 -5.01 -23.85
N MET A 588 20.69 -5.89 -24.82
CA MET A 588 21.71 -6.95 -24.97
C MET A 588 22.56 -6.62 -26.17
N LEU A 589 23.87 -6.54 -25.98
CA LEU A 589 24.87 -6.19 -27.01
C LEU A 589 25.68 -7.42 -27.35
N ILE A 590 25.39 -8.04 -28.49
CA ILE A 590 26.07 -9.24 -28.92
C ILE A 590 27.32 -8.81 -29.73
N VAL A 591 28.48 -9.36 -29.37
CA VAL A 591 29.75 -9.03 -29.99
C VAL A 591 30.51 -10.30 -30.40
N GLY A 592 30.84 -10.38 -31.67
CA GLY A 592 31.64 -11.44 -32.30
C GLY A 592 32.87 -10.90 -33.02
N GLU A 593 33.52 -11.72 -33.82
CA GLU A 593 34.70 -11.33 -34.63
C GLU A 593 34.32 -10.25 -35.67
N ARG A 594 33.11 -10.34 -36.28
CA ARG A 594 32.62 -9.36 -37.25
C ARG A 594 32.37 -7.99 -36.65
N GLU A 595 31.72 -7.96 -35.50
CA GLU A 595 31.46 -6.72 -34.74
C GLU A 595 32.77 -6.08 -34.30
N ALA A 596 33.77 -6.86 -33.88
CA ALA A 596 35.11 -6.38 -33.57
C ALA A 596 35.83 -5.76 -34.75
N GLU A 597 35.77 -6.41 -35.94
CA GLU A 597 36.38 -5.90 -37.19
C GLU A 597 35.72 -4.60 -37.67
N SER A 598 34.39 -4.48 -37.53
CA SER A 598 33.63 -3.32 -37.98
C SER A 598 33.45 -2.24 -36.89
N GLN A 599 33.96 -2.46 -35.67
CA GLN A 599 33.80 -1.56 -34.50
C GLN A 599 32.34 -1.23 -34.20
N THR A 600 31.50 -2.27 -34.21
CA THR A 600 30.04 -2.17 -33.99
C THR A 600 29.57 -3.16 -32.93
N VAL A 601 28.30 -3.08 -32.54
CA VAL A 601 27.61 -4.05 -31.70
C VAL A 601 26.29 -4.45 -32.32
N ALA A 602 25.91 -5.72 -32.24
CA ALA A 602 24.58 -6.16 -32.61
C ALA A 602 23.65 -5.95 -31.40
N VAL A 603 22.63 -5.11 -31.59
CA VAL A 603 21.75 -4.63 -30.51
C VAL A 603 20.45 -5.40 -30.49
N ARG A 604 20.06 -5.85 -29.31
CA ARG A 604 18.76 -6.45 -29.03
C ARG A 604 18.11 -5.74 -27.87
N ASN A 605 16.89 -5.23 -28.08
CA ASN A 605 16.04 -4.69 -27.04
C ASN A 605 15.19 -5.80 -26.39
N ARG A 606 14.89 -5.70 -25.10
CA ARG A 606 14.13 -6.71 -24.35
C ARG A 606 12.70 -6.91 -24.86
N PHE A 607 12.03 -5.87 -25.36
CA PHE A 607 10.66 -5.91 -25.86
C PHE A 607 10.61 -6.01 -27.39
N GLN A 608 11.38 -5.20 -28.10
CA GLN A 608 11.34 -5.09 -29.55
C GLN A 608 12.20 -6.13 -30.27
N GLY A 609 13.03 -6.89 -29.54
CA GLY A 609 13.92 -7.89 -30.16
C GLY A 609 15.13 -7.27 -30.85
N GLU A 610 15.52 -7.84 -32.00
CA GLU A 610 16.73 -7.42 -32.76
C GLU A 610 16.55 -6.04 -33.41
N GLN A 611 17.51 -5.14 -33.13
CA GLN A 611 17.52 -3.75 -33.61
C GLN A 611 18.59 -3.51 -34.71
N GLY A 612 19.28 -4.57 -35.13
CA GLY A 612 20.38 -4.47 -36.09
C GLY A 612 21.73 -4.17 -35.42
N THR A 613 22.66 -3.70 -36.24
CA THR A 613 24.04 -3.41 -35.81
C THR A 613 24.29 -1.91 -35.87
N MET A 614 24.91 -1.34 -34.86
CA MET A 614 25.24 0.09 -34.78
C MET A 614 26.62 0.32 -34.14
N LYS A 615 27.17 1.50 -34.35
CA LYS A 615 28.43 1.90 -33.70
C LYS A 615 28.20 2.14 -32.19
N VAL A 616 29.26 1.96 -31.42
CA VAL A 616 29.21 2.13 -29.95
C VAL A 616 28.79 3.54 -29.57
N GLU A 617 29.28 4.56 -30.29
CA GLU A 617 28.95 5.98 -30.05
C GLU A 617 27.48 6.30 -30.37
N GLU A 618 26.94 5.70 -31.45
CA GLU A 618 25.55 5.85 -31.86
C GLU A 618 24.60 5.23 -30.78
N LEU A 619 24.97 4.06 -30.27
CA LEU A 619 24.26 3.42 -29.17
C LEU A 619 24.32 4.24 -27.89
N ALA A 620 25.49 4.80 -27.56
CA ALA A 620 25.65 5.65 -26.38
C ALA A 620 24.73 6.89 -26.46
N THR A 621 24.66 7.53 -27.61
CA THR A 621 23.77 8.68 -27.85
C THR A 621 22.30 8.28 -27.72
N LEU A 622 21.91 7.17 -28.36
CA LEU A 622 20.53 6.65 -28.26
C LEU A 622 20.11 6.38 -26.81
N ILE A 623 20.95 5.68 -26.04
CA ILE A 623 20.67 5.35 -24.64
C ILE A 623 20.57 6.65 -23.83
N HIS A 624 21.47 7.60 -24.04
CA HIS A 624 21.45 8.89 -23.36
C HIS A 624 20.14 9.66 -23.62
N ASP A 625 19.74 9.77 -24.88
CA ASP A 625 18.53 10.50 -25.28
C ASP A 625 17.27 9.87 -24.66
N LEU A 626 17.19 8.55 -24.63
CA LEU A 626 16.09 7.82 -23.99
C LEU A 626 16.07 8.01 -22.47
N VAL A 627 17.23 8.09 -21.82
CA VAL A 627 17.36 8.33 -20.38
C VAL A 627 16.96 9.77 -20.03
N GLU A 628 17.39 10.77 -20.80
CA GLU A 628 17.04 12.17 -20.57
C GLU A 628 15.54 12.44 -20.77
N GLN A 629 14.93 11.81 -21.75
CA GLN A 629 13.48 11.91 -22.02
C GLN A 629 12.64 11.10 -21.02
N LYS A 630 13.25 10.24 -20.18
CA LYS A 630 12.57 9.33 -19.24
C LYS A 630 11.46 8.52 -19.91
N ILE A 631 11.71 8.07 -21.14
CA ILE A 631 10.74 7.27 -21.89
C ILE A 631 10.48 5.96 -21.14
N VAL A 632 9.21 5.68 -20.93
CA VAL A 632 8.72 4.38 -20.44
C VAL A 632 8.50 3.50 -21.65
N GLU A 633 9.31 2.44 -21.81
CA GLU A 633 9.10 1.42 -22.84
C GLU A 633 7.98 0.49 -22.40
N GLU A 634 6.96 0.32 -23.25
CA GLU A 634 5.85 -0.60 -23.00
C GLU A 634 6.05 -1.92 -23.75
N GLU A 635 5.57 -3.00 -23.17
CA GLU A 635 5.42 -4.30 -23.82
C GLU A 635 4.19 -4.19 -24.76
N HIS A 636 4.40 -4.27 -26.07
CA HIS A 636 3.32 -4.23 -27.07
C HIS A 636 2.67 -5.58 -27.25
#